data_5334e8091aab4945667dc5cd59aa1ba6
#
_entry.id   5334e8091aab4945667dc5cd59aa1ba6
#
_cell.length_a   1.000
_cell.length_b   1.000
_cell.length_c   1.000
_cell.angle_alpha   90.00
_cell.angle_beta   90.00
_cell.angle_gamma   90.00
#
_symmetry.space_group_name_H-M   'P 1'
#
loop_
_entity.id
_entity.type
_entity.pdbx_description
1 polymer ?
#
loop_
_entity_poly.entity_id
_entity_poly.type
_entity_poly.pdbx_seq_one_letter_code
_entity_poly.pdbx_strand_id
1 'polypeptide(L)'
;MTRFRFLLLLAISSALPGATVTHPAEMAHSVTIYRDTYGVPHIFGPTDASCVFGYAYAQAEDNFWQIEDSYMRALGRASEVYGQKTLDDDLVIRTLEIPRLAKAEYEHSSAHMRELLDAFADGLNYFLARNPGTRPRLIARFEPWHMLAFNRYALYYLFLYGETGIPKEDTAKMADSQGSNMWAIRPSKSATGHAMLFINPHQPFFGPGQWYEGHVHSQEGWDMSGASFFGSAFPTIGHNQHLGWSHTVNKPDVFDVYEETFDQSGDALAYRYGGGYREAVAWTDTIVIKTDAGAVTRTYKMLKTHHGPVVARRNGKALAVKFARFEEGGQIAEWYQMSKASNLAEFRAAMSPLAVPMFNAMYADDAGNIFYLYNGAVPRRSQNFDWSKPVDGSTPETEWHGFHSIDELPQVLNPKSGFVQNCNSTPFSTTVEGNPDPAEYPKYMVGEGDTARARISRRILWNKDRFTFDDWSRAAFDTYVIEAETEIPRLAERWEALQRSDPPGAAKLAHAVTELREWDHVGRDSSIAMTLFSLWFWKSDRDPKAKQDPIGTLEQILSDLEKDFGTWEVPWGEINRLQRAQSGGEEPFSDARESLPVPGGPGPVGIVFNFYARAEKGQKEHFGVAGHSFVSVLDFGPKVEARSILVFGESADPKSPHYFDQARLYAQQQFKPAWFYLEDIQAHSERTYHPGD
;
A
#
# COMPACT_ATOMS: atom_id res chain seq x y z
N MET A 1 -66.50 -11.86 54.97
CA MET A 1 -66.61 -11.55 53.56
C MET A 1 -65.27 -10.89 53.11
N THR A 2 -64.30 -11.70 52.69
CA THR A 2 -62.96 -11.24 52.40
C THR A 2 -62.73 -11.42 50.89
N ARG A 3 -62.56 -10.34 50.15
CA ARG A 3 -62.35 -10.37 48.69
C ARG A 3 -60.84 -10.47 48.41
N PHE A 4 -60.42 -11.59 47.84
CA PHE A 4 -59.09 -11.77 47.22
C PHE A 4 -59.08 -11.08 45.85
N ARG A 5 -58.12 -10.16 45.66
CA ARG A 5 -57.76 -9.61 44.32
C ARG A 5 -56.55 -10.38 43.78
N PHE A 6 -56.76 -11.07 42.66
CA PHE A 6 -55.64 -11.63 41.84
C PHE A 6 -54.98 -10.53 41.03
N LEU A 7 -53.72 -10.28 41.26
CA LEU A 7 -52.86 -9.48 40.36
C LEU A 7 -52.31 -10.41 39.28
N LEU A 8 -52.68 -10.15 38.02
CA LEU A 8 -52.11 -10.78 36.83
C LEU A 8 -50.83 -10.01 36.49
N LEU A 9 -49.64 -10.59 36.72
CA LEU A 9 -48.35 -10.09 36.18
C LEU A 9 -48.26 -10.48 34.72
N LEU A 10 -48.37 -9.53 33.78
CA LEU A 10 -47.95 -9.70 32.40
C LEU A 10 -46.41 -9.62 32.37
N ALA A 11 -45.79 -10.77 32.11
CA ALA A 11 -44.38 -10.84 31.69
C ALA A 11 -44.25 -10.38 30.24
N ILE A 12 -43.76 -9.16 30.04
CA ILE A 12 -43.33 -8.67 28.72
C ILE A 12 -41.98 -9.36 28.45
N SER A 13 -42.00 -10.42 27.65
CA SER A 13 -40.80 -11.00 27.07
C SER A 13 -40.28 -10.03 25.98
N SER A 14 -39.26 -9.27 26.31
CA SER A 14 -38.48 -8.57 25.30
C SER A 14 -37.66 -9.58 24.53
N ALA A 15 -38.13 -10.03 23.40
CA ALA A 15 -37.32 -10.74 22.43
C ALA A 15 -36.19 -9.79 21.97
N LEU A 16 -34.96 -10.12 22.30
CA LEU A 16 -33.78 -9.56 21.62
C LEU A 16 -33.94 -9.87 20.12
N PRO A 17 -33.71 -8.93 19.23
CA PRO A 17 -33.69 -9.25 17.81
C PRO A 17 -32.57 -10.25 17.60
N GLY A 18 -32.94 -11.50 17.28
CA GLY A 18 -32.01 -12.51 16.84
C GLY A 18 -31.35 -12.00 15.54
N ALA A 19 -30.04 -12.15 15.44
CA ALA A 19 -29.32 -11.88 14.19
C ALA A 19 -30.03 -12.64 13.07
N THR A 20 -30.58 -11.91 12.11
CA THR A 20 -31.19 -12.47 10.91
C THR A 20 -30.06 -13.06 10.08
N VAL A 21 -29.93 -14.39 10.05
CA VAL A 21 -29.09 -15.10 9.08
C VAL A 21 -29.71 -14.84 7.72
N THR A 22 -29.26 -13.79 7.03
CA THR A 22 -29.70 -13.49 5.66
C THR A 22 -29.08 -14.52 4.72
N HIS A 23 -29.92 -15.22 3.98
CA HIS A 23 -29.45 -16.17 2.96
C HIS A 23 -28.71 -15.40 1.84
N PRO A 24 -27.54 -15.87 1.33
CA PRO A 24 -26.77 -15.17 0.28
C PRO A 24 -27.61 -14.69 -0.94
N ALA A 25 -28.63 -15.47 -1.32
CA ALA A 25 -29.54 -15.09 -2.41
C ALA A 25 -30.44 -13.88 -2.06
N GLU A 26 -30.88 -13.76 -0.80
CA GLU A 26 -31.67 -12.60 -0.33
C GLU A 26 -30.78 -11.37 -0.27
N MET A 27 -29.54 -11.52 0.19
CA MET A 27 -28.55 -10.45 0.22
C MET A 27 -28.25 -9.96 -1.19
N ALA A 28 -28.05 -10.89 -2.16
CA ALA A 28 -27.83 -10.55 -3.56
C ALA A 28 -28.98 -9.72 -4.16
N HIS A 29 -30.23 -10.09 -3.92
CA HIS A 29 -31.42 -9.33 -4.37
C HIS A 29 -31.57 -7.96 -3.70
N SER A 30 -31.05 -7.78 -2.50
CA SER A 30 -31.14 -6.50 -1.76
C SER A 30 -30.11 -5.47 -2.17
N VAL A 31 -29.03 -5.89 -2.85
CA VAL A 31 -27.92 -5.05 -3.29
C VAL A 31 -28.11 -4.62 -4.74
N THR A 32 -27.94 -3.33 -5.02
CA THR A 32 -27.84 -2.80 -6.39
C THR A 32 -26.39 -2.37 -6.65
N ILE A 33 -25.82 -2.88 -7.74
CA ILE A 33 -24.50 -2.48 -8.24
C ILE A 33 -24.69 -1.61 -9.47
N TYR A 34 -24.21 -0.36 -9.38
CA TYR A 34 -24.06 0.53 -10.52
C TYR A 34 -22.61 0.48 -10.98
N ARG A 35 -22.36 0.13 -12.23
CA ARG A 35 -21.05 0.31 -12.86
C ARG A 35 -21.07 1.62 -13.62
N ASP A 36 -20.17 2.54 -13.28
CA ASP A 36 -20.03 3.79 -14.02
C ASP A 36 -19.34 3.60 -15.38
N THR A 37 -19.18 4.69 -16.13
CA THR A 37 -18.57 4.69 -17.47
C THR A 37 -17.09 4.30 -17.50
N TYR A 38 -16.47 4.05 -16.35
CA TYR A 38 -15.12 3.51 -16.18
C TYR A 38 -15.09 2.15 -15.50
N GLY A 39 -16.26 1.55 -15.32
CA GLY A 39 -16.43 0.24 -14.70
C GLY A 39 -16.34 0.24 -13.18
N VAL A 40 -16.16 1.39 -12.52
CA VAL A 40 -16.09 1.47 -11.06
C VAL A 40 -17.43 1.03 -10.45
N PRO A 41 -17.43 0.08 -9.50
CA PRO A 41 -18.67 -0.37 -8.87
C PRO A 41 -19.07 0.55 -7.73
N HIS A 42 -20.32 0.99 -7.76
CA HIS A 42 -21.01 1.67 -6.67
C HIS A 42 -22.06 0.73 -6.09
N ILE A 43 -21.85 0.30 -4.86
CA ILE A 43 -22.64 -0.75 -4.19
C ILE A 43 -23.64 -0.11 -3.25
N PHE A 44 -24.91 -0.26 -3.52
CA PHE A 44 -26.01 0.26 -2.68
C PHE A 44 -26.76 -0.90 -2.04
N GLY A 45 -26.86 -0.89 -0.73
CA GLY A 45 -27.50 -1.95 0.04
C GLY A 45 -28.21 -1.46 1.30
N PRO A 46 -29.13 -2.29 1.87
CA PRO A 46 -29.84 -1.92 3.09
C PRO A 46 -28.96 -1.96 4.36
N THR A 47 -27.90 -2.78 4.36
CA THR A 47 -27.00 -2.95 5.52
C THR A 47 -25.52 -2.87 5.09
N ASP A 48 -24.65 -2.58 6.04
CA ASP A 48 -23.20 -2.57 5.81
C ASP A 48 -22.73 -3.94 5.30
N ALA A 49 -23.24 -5.04 5.87
CA ALA A 49 -22.93 -6.41 5.43
C ALA A 49 -23.37 -6.66 3.99
N SER A 50 -24.56 -6.19 3.59
CA SER A 50 -25.02 -6.35 2.19
C SER A 50 -24.12 -5.59 1.21
N CYS A 51 -23.62 -4.41 1.59
CA CYS A 51 -22.65 -3.66 0.78
C CYS A 51 -21.31 -4.40 0.67
N VAL A 52 -20.81 -4.99 1.74
CA VAL A 52 -19.60 -5.83 1.72
C VAL A 52 -19.76 -7.05 0.82
N PHE A 53 -20.92 -7.70 0.86
CA PHE A 53 -21.28 -8.81 -0.05
C PHE A 53 -21.22 -8.37 -1.52
N GLY A 54 -21.84 -7.25 -1.85
CA GLY A 54 -21.86 -6.70 -3.22
C GLY A 54 -20.46 -6.29 -3.68
N TYR A 55 -19.66 -5.70 -2.78
CA TYR A 55 -18.29 -5.30 -3.09
C TYR A 55 -17.37 -6.51 -3.35
N ALA A 56 -17.53 -7.61 -2.59
CA ALA A 56 -16.84 -8.86 -2.83
C ALA A 56 -17.22 -9.48 -4.19
N TYR A 57 -18.52 -9.47 -4.52
CA TYR A 57 -19.03 -9.97 -5.80
C TYR A 57 -18.45 -9.17 -6.97
N ALA A 58 -18.49 -7.83 -6.90
CA ALA A 58 -17.96 -6.95 -7.94
C ALA A 58 -16.45 -7.13 -8.17
N GLN A 59 -15.66 -7.23 -7.09
CA GLN A 59 -14.23 -7.54 -7.19
C GLN A 59 -13.96 -8.87 -7.89
N ALA A 60 -14.78 -9.90 -7.60
CA ALA A 60 -14.65 -11.21 -8.21
C ALA A 60 -15.03 -11.21 -9.70
N GLU A 61 -16.00 -10.39 -10.13
CA GLU A 61 -16.29 -10.16 -11.55
C GLU A 61 -15.09 -9.58 -12.28
N ASP A 62 -14.40 -8.64 -11.67
CA ASP A 62 -13.28 -7.91 -12.29
C ASP A 62 -11.98 -8.70 -12.28
N ASN A 63 -11.65 -9.38 -11.18
CA ASN A 63 -10.42 -10.17 -11.07
C ASN A 63 -10.45 -11.23 -9.96
N PHE A 64 -11.25 -12.27 -10.13
CA PHE A 64 -11.32 -13.37 -9.17
C PHE A 64 -9.96 -14.00 -8.87
N TRP A 65 -9.12 -14.22 -9.89
CA TRP A 65 -7.84 -14.92 -9.70
C TRP A 65 -6.82 -14.10 -8.93
N GLN A 66 -6.90 -12.77 -8.95
CA GLN A 66 -6.06 -11.91 -8.11
C GLN A 66 -6.42 -12.08 -6.62
N ILE A 67 -7.72 -12.18 -6.31
CA ILE A 67 -8.19 -12.43 -4.94
C ILE A 67 -7.72 -13.82 -4.48
N GLU A 68 -7.92 -14.85 -5.31
CA GLU A 68 -7.50 -16.21 -5.01
C GLU A 68 -5.98 -16.31 -4.80
N ASP A 69 -5.16 -15.69 -5.69
CA ASP A 69 -3.69 -15.69 -5.56
C ASP A 69 -3.24 -15.02 -4.27
N SER A 70 -3.80 -13.85 -3.96
CA SER A 70 -3.52 -13.14 -2.72
C SER A 70 -3.82 -14.00 -1.48
N TYR A 71 -4.94 -14.73 -1.51
CA TYR A 71 -5.34 -15.58 -0.39
C TYR A 71 -4.51 -16.88 -0.31
N MET A 72 -4.16 -17.51 -1.44
CA MET A 72 -3.24 -18.65 -1.43
C MET A 72 -1.91 -18.29 -0.78
N ARG A 73 -1.34 -17.11 -1.10
CA ARG A 73 -0.11 -16.58 -0.47
C ARG A 73 -0.32 -16.33 1.02
N ALA A 74 -1.38 -15.63 1.39
CA ALA A 74 -1.69 -15.33 2.79
C ALA A 74 -1.90 -16.58 3.66
N LEU A 75 -2.35 -17.67 3.06
CA LEU A 75 -2.53 -18.96 3.71
C LEU A 75 -1.25 -19.83 3.76
N GLY A 76 -0.14 -19.38 3.12
CA GLY A 76 1.08 -20.17 2.98
C GLY A 76 0.82 -21.45 2.19
N ARG A 77 0.09 -21.34 1.07
CA ARG A 77 -0.34 -22.44 0.20
C ARG A 77 0.00 -22.21 -1.28
N ALA A 78 0.76 -21.18 -1.59
CA ALA A 78 1.12 -20.83 -2.96
C ALA A 78 1.96 -21.93 -3.64
N SER A 79 2.76 -22.70 -2.90
CA SER A 79 3.56 -23.81 -3.42
C SER A 79 2.72 -25.00 -3.91
N GLU A 80 1.45 -25.10 -3.52
CA GLU A 80 0.52 -26.11 -4.07
C GLU A 80 0.20 -25.82 -5.55
N VAL A 81 0.33 -24.57 -5.99
CA VAL A 81 0.06 -24.13 -7.37
C VAL A 81 1.35 -23.82 -8.12
N TYR A 82 2.27 -23.09 -7.47
CA TYR A 82 3.49 -22.54 -8.12
C TYR A 82 4.76 -23.34 -7.85
N GLY A 83 4.69 -24.37 -7.02
CA GLY A 83 5.81 -25.27 -6.74
C GLY A 83 6.91 -24.65 -5.88
N GLN A 84 8.14 -25.12 -6.10
CA GLN A 84 9.30 -24.80 -5.26
C GLN A 84 9.61 -23.30 -5.16
N LYS A 85 9.27 -22.51 -6.17
CA LYS A 85 9.61 -21.08 -6.21
C LYS A 85 8.92 -20.22 -5.13
N THR A 86 7.80 -20.71 -4.56
CA THR A 86 7.04 -20.01 -3.49
C THR A 86 7.13 -20.71 -2.15
N LEU A 87 7.87 -21.82 -2.05
CA LEU A 87 7.97 -22.61 -0.82
C LEU A 87 8.52 -21.81 0.35
N ASP A 88 9.52 -21.00 0.10
CA ASP A 88 10.17 -20.22 1.14
C ASP A 88 9.24 -19.17 1.72
N ASP A 89 8.40 -18.54 0.88
CA ASP A 89 7.38 -17.59 1.34
C ASP A 89 6.31 -18.32 2.17
N ASP A 90 5.82 -19.47 1.68
CA ASP A 90 4.86 -20.29 2.44
C ASP A 90 5.43 -20.68 3.82
N LEU A 91 6.72 -21.03 3.89
CA LEU A 91 7.39 -21.35 5.15
C LEU A 91 7.38 -20.17 6.14
N VAL A 92 7.68 -18.96 5.66
CA VAL A 92 7.62 -17.76 6.51
C VAL A 92 6.20 -17.50 6.99
N ILE A 93 5.21 -17.53 6.09
CA ILE A 93 3.80 -17.30 6.43
C ILE A 93 3.30 -18.30 7.48
N ARG A 94 3.70 -19.58 7.36
CA ARG A 94 3.34 -20.63 8.32
C ARG A 94 4.11 -20.50 9.64
N THR A 95 5.37 -20.06 9.58
CA THR A 95 6.19 -19.78 10.77
C THR A 95 5.64 -18.58 11.54
N LEU A 96 5.16 -17.56 10.85
CA LEU A 96 4.47 -16.39 11.41
C LEU A 96 3.04 -16.75 11.91
N GLU A 97 2.58 -17.97 11.74
CA GLU A 97 1.25 -18.44 12.17
C GLU A 97 0.08 -17.61 11.59
N ILE A 98 0.26 -16.93 10.45
CA ILE A 98 -0.76 -16.01 9.90
C ILE A 98 -2.14 -16.66 9.77
N PRO A 99 -2.31 -17.88 9.22
CA PRO A 99 -3.63 -18.52 9.14
C PRO A 99 -4.26 -18.81 10.51
N ARG A 100 -3.46 -19.23 11.50
CA ARG A 100 -3.94 -19.52 12.85
C ARG A 100 -4.40 -18.25 13.56
N LEU A 101 -3.59 -17.19 13.47
CA LEU A 101 -3.91 -15.89 14.08
C LEU A 101 -5.13 -15.24 13.43
N ALA A 102 -5.27 -15.32 12.12
CA ALA A 102 -6.45 -14.80 11.42
C ALA A 102 -7.74 -15.52 11.82
N LYS A 103 -7.67 -16.84 11.99
CA LYS A 103 -8.82 -17.62 12.48
C LYS A 103 -9.18 -17.25 13.92
N ALA A 104 -8.18 -17.13 14.81
CA ALA A 104 -8.40 -16.70 16.18
C ALA A 104 -8.98 -15.27 16.25
N GLU A 105 -8.50 -14.34 15.41
CA GLU A 105 -9.03 -12.98 15.31
C GLU A 105 -10.50 -12.99 14.89
N TYR A 106 -10.88 -13.78 13.89
CA TYR A 106 -12.29 -13.93 13.50
C TYR A 106 -13.16 -14.43 14.66
N GLU A 107 -12.69 -15.47 15.38
CA GLU A 107 -13.41 -16.04 16.52
C GLU A 107 -13.63 -15.03 17.66
N HIS A 108 -12.68 -14.10 17.86
CA HIS A 108 -12.74 -13.06 18.90
C HIS A 108 -13.31 -11.71 18.41
N SER A 109 -13.59 -11.56 17.13
CA SER A 109 -14.18 -10.35 16.57
C SER A 109 -15.59 -10.09 17.11
N SER A 110 -16.02 -8.82 17.12
CA SER A 110 -17.39 -8.44 17.46
C SER A 110 -18.41 -9.15 16.55
N ALA A 111 -19.64 -9.30 17.01
CA ALA A 111 -20.70 -9.89 16.18
C ALA A 111 -20.87 -9.16 14.85
N HIS A 112 -20.86 -7.82 14.89
CA HIS A 112 -20.97 -7.00 13.68
C HIS A 112 -19.78 -7.20 12.73
N MET A 113 -18.54 -7.25 13.24
CA MET A 113 -17.36 -7.51 12.39
C MET A 113 -17.41 -8.90 11.76
N ARG A 114 -17.85 -9.94 12.52
CA ARG A 114 -18.06 -11.27 11.93
C ARG A 114 -19.09 -11.26 10.81
N GLU A 115 -20.20 -10.52 10.99
CA GLU A 115 -21.24 -10.35 9.97
C GLU A 115 -20.66 -9.74 8.67
N LEU A 116 -19.79 -8.73 8.76
CA LEU A 116 -19.11 -8.15 7.59
C LEU A 116 -18.18 -9.16 6.91
N LEU A 117 -17.40 -9.91 7.70
CA LEU A 117 -16.46 -10.92 7.19
C LEU A 117 -17.19 -12.11 6.56
N ASP A 118 -18.30 -12.56 7.17
CA ASP A 118 -19.19 -13.59 6.60
C ASP A 118 -19.75 -13.14 5.27
N ALA A 119 -20.29 -11.91 5.20
CA ALA A 119 -20.84 -11.33 3.99
C ALA A 119 -19.80 -11.24 2.87
N PHE A 120 -18.54 -10.90 3.19
CA PHE A 120 -17.47 -10.86 2.20
C PHE A 120 -17.18 -12.25 1.61
N ALA A 121 -17.04 -13.26 2.47
CA ALA A 121 -16.82 -14.64 2.04
C ALA A 121 -18.01 -15.17 1.22
N ASP A 122 -19.23 -14.85 1.65
CA ASP A 122 -20.47 -15.24 0.96
C ASP A 122 -20.58 -14.57 -0.41
N GLY A 123 -20.15 -13.31 -0.58
CA GLY A 123 -20.10 -12.63 -1.87
C GLY A 123 -19.18 -13.34 -2.87
N LEU A 124 -17.97 -13.74 -2.45
CA LEU A 124 -17.04 -14.50 -3.28
C LEU A 124 -17.58 -15.90 -3.62
N ASN A 125 -18.15 -16.60 -2.63
CA ASN A 125 -18.73 -17.94 -2.82
C ASN A 125 -19.98 -17.88 -3.73
N TYR A 126 -20.79 -16.83 -3.60
CA TYR A 126 -21.95 -16.61 -4.45
C TYR A 126 -21.53 -16.32 -5.90
N PHE A 127 -20.47 -15.52 -6.10
CA PHE A 127 -19.89 -15.33 -7.43
C PHE A 127 -19.50 -16.67 -8.07
N LEU A 128 -18.78 -17.53 -7.36
CA LEU A 128 -18.40 -18.85 -7.88
C LEU A 128 -19.62 -19.72 -8.21
N ALA A 129 -20.65 -19.71 -7.37
CA ALA A 129 -21.88 -20.48 -7.60
C ALA A 129 -22.64 -20.00 -8.85
N ARG A 130 -22.62 -18.68 -9.14
CA ARG A 130 -23.29 -18.06 -10.29
C ARG A 130 -22.45 -18.11 -11.57
N ASN A 131 -21.13 -18.31 -11.45
CA ASN A 131 -20.18 -18.33 -12.57
C ASN A 131 -19.41 -19.68 -12.65
N PRO A 132 -20.08 -20.79 -13.01
CA PRO A 132 -19.47 -22.12 -13.00
C PRO A 132 -18.32 -22.29 -14.00
N GLY A 133 -18.16 -21.34 -14.93
CA GLY A 133 -17.02 -21.26 -15.84
C GLY A 133 -15.73 -20.80 -15.15
N THR A 134 -15.84 -20.06 -14.06
CA THR A 134 -14.71 -19.62 -13.24
C THR A 134 -14.26 -20.78 -12.35
N ARG A 135 -13.08 -21.33 -12.66
CA ARG A 135 -12.53 -22.47 -11.90
C ARG A 135 -11.41 -22.01 -10.98
N PRO A 136 -11.61 -22.10 -9.65
CA PRO A 136 -10.53 -21.85 -8.70
C PRO A 136 -9.32 -22.76 -8.97
N ARG A 137 -8.11 -22.23 -8.76
CA ARG A 137 -6.85 -23.00 -8.84
C ARG A 137 -6.66 -23.88 -7.60
N LEU A 138 -7.14 -23.40 -6.43
CA LEU A 138 -6.96 -24.05 -5.15
C LEU A 138 -8.11 -23.83 -4.17
N ILE A 139 -8.65 -22.62 -4.05
CA ILE A 139 -9.63 -22.24 -3.02
C ILE A 139 -11.04 -22.41 -3.57
N ALA A 140 -11.61 -23.62 -3.42
CA ALA A 140 -12.95 -23.91 -3.88
C ALA A 140 -14.07 -23.26 -3.03
N ARG A 141 -13.75 -22.86 -1.80
CA ARG A 141 -14.65 -22.16 -0.86
C ARG A 141 -13.85 -21.17 -0.04
N PHE A 142 -14.33 -19.95 0.03
CA PHE A 142 -13.75 -18.89 0.85
C PHE A 142 -14.36 -18.92 2.25
N GLU A 143 -13.50 -18.82 3.28
CA GLU A 143 -13.91 -18.74 4.67
C GLU A 143 -13.76 -17.30 5.17
N PRO A 144 -14.61 -16.84 6.12
CA PRO A 144 -14.59 -15.43 6.58
C PRO A 144 -13.23 -14.92 7.07
N TRP A 145 -12.45 -15.78 7.72
CA TRP A 145 -11.13 -15.45 8.25
C TRP A 145 -10.03 -15.36 7.17
N HIS A 146 -10.28 -15.77 5.92
CA HIS A 146 -9.30 -15.66 4.83
C HIS A 146 -8.94 -14.20 4.54
N MET A 147 -9.91 -13.28 4.60
CA MET A 147 -9.66 -11.86 4.42
C MET A 147 -8.75 -11.29 5.52
N LEU A 148 -8.93 -11.72 6.78
CA LEU A 148 -8.03 -11.35 7.88
C LEU A 148 -6.62 -11.91 7.68
N ALA A 149 -6.50 -13.13 7.13
CA ALA A 149 -5.20 -13.70 6.77
C ALA A 149 -4.51 -12.84 5.68
N PHE A 150 -5.25 -12.40 4.68
CA PHE A 150 -4.72 -11.51 3.65
C PHE A 150 -4.29 -10.15 4.21
N ASN A 151 -5.08 -9.55 5.09
CA ASN A 151 -4.71 -8.31 5.75
C ASN A 151 -3.42 -8.45 6.58
N ARG A 152 -3.28 -9.54 7.36
CA ARG A 152 -2.05 -9.85 8.10
C ARG A 152 -0.86 -10.10 7.17
N TYR A 153 -1.07 -10.83 6.08
CA TYR A 153 -0.05 -11.05 5.06
C TYR A 153 0.43 -9.72 4.45
N ALA A 154 -0.49 -8.83 4.09
CA ALA A 154 -0.14 -7.53 3.54
C ALA A 154 0.68 -6.71 4.56
N LEU A 155 0.18 -6.50 5.76
CA LEU A 155 0.84 -5.64 6.74
C LEU A 155 2.16 -6.21 7.26
N TYR A 156 2.15 -7.46 7.70
CA TYR A 156 3.31 -8.02 8.42
C TYR A 156 4.32 -8.71 7.51
N TYR A 157 3.89 -9.30 6.39
CA TYR A 157 4.83 -9.93 5.47
C TYR A 157 5.30 -8.97 4.36
N LEU A 158 4.36 -8.30 3.64
CA LEU A 158 4.76 -7.45 2.51
C LEU A 158 5.40 -6.13 2.95
N PHE A 159 4.95 -5.52 4.07
CA PHE A 159 5.48 -4.22 4.51
C PHE A 159 6.53 -4.33 5.62
N LEU A 160 6.37 -5.19 6.64
CA LEU A 160 7.24 -5.17 7.81
C LEU A 160 8.34 -6.24 7.80
N TYR A 161 8.05 -7.47 7.33
CA TYR A 161 9.04 -8.55 7.41
C TYR A 161 10.32 -8.25 6.63
N GLY A 162 10.23 -7.60 5.48
CA GLY A 162 11.39 -7.18 4.68
C GLY A 162 12.33 -6.21 5.42
N GLU A 163 11.81 -5.40 6.33
CA GLU A 163 12.57 -4.41 7.11
C GLU A 163 13.33 -5.05 8.29
N THR A 164 13.05 -6.31 8.64
CA THR A 164 13.68 -7.01 9.78
C THR A 164 15.17 -7.33 9.60
N GLY A 165 15.75 -7.07 8.44
CA GLY A 165 17.12 -7.46 8.12
C GLY A 165 17.32 -8.98 8.03
N ILE A 166 16.22 -9.75 7.90
CA ILE A 166 16.18 -11.19 7.65
C ILE A 166 15.57 -11.44 6.25
N PRO A 167 16.01 -10.75 5.21
CA PRO A 167 15.32 -10.77 3.95
C PRO A 167 15.68 -12.00 3.13
N LYS A 168 14.69 -12.46 2.37
CA LYS A 168 14.89 -13.19 1.13
C LYS A 168 14.94 -12.19 -0.03
N GLU A 169 15.63 -12.57 -1.13
CA GLU A 169 15.86 -11.70 -2.31
C GLU A 169 14.58 -11.06 -2.89
N ASP A 170 13.42 -11.69 -2.74
CA ASP A 170 12.15 -11.21 -3.34
C ASP A 170 11.43 -10.15 -2.49
N THR A 171 11.55 -10.17 -1.17
CA THR A 171 10.97 -9.14 -0.30
C THR A 171 11.75 -7.82 -0.40
N ALA A 172 13.06 -7.87 -0.55
CA ALA A 172 13.90 -6.69 -0.76
C ALA A 172 13.54 -5.94 -2.07
N LYS A 173 13.18 -6.67 -3.14
CA LYS A 173 12.76 -6.07 -4.42
C LYS A 173 11.42 -5.33 -4.35
N MET A 174 10.51 -5.78 -3.48
CA MET A 174 9.23 -5.08 -3.27
C MET A 174 9.41 -3.79 -2.45
N ALA A 175 10.27 -3.79 -1.44
CA ALA A 175 10.52 -2.61 -0.62
C ALA A 175 11.07 -1.42 -1.42
N ASP A 176 11.92 -1.67 -2.43
CA ASP A 176 12.50 -0.65 -3.30
C ASP A 176 11.48 0.06 -4.22
N SER A 177 10.34 -0.57 -4.51
CA SER A 177 9.31 -0.04 -5.41
C SER A 177 8.08 0.53 -4.68
N GLN A 178 8.00 0.34 -3.35
CA GLN A 178 6.90 0.86 -2.54
C GLN A 178 7.15 2.29 -2.10
N GLY A 179 6.11 3.09 -2.14
CA GLY A 179 6.16 4.47 -1.70
C GLY A 179 4.77 5.08 -1.73
N SER A 180 4.67 6.37 -1.50
CA SER A 180 3.40 7.10 -1.63
C SER A 180 3.67 8.61 -1.58
N ASN A 181 2.70 9.40 -2.09
CA ASN A 181 2.58 10.83 -1.80
C ASN A 181 1.21 11.09 -1.19
N MET A 182 1.13 12.02 -0.27
CA MET A 182 -0.14 12.56 0.20
C MET A 182 0.03 14.01 0.65
N TRP A 183 -0.93 14.86 0.29
CA TRP A 183 -0.96 16.26 0.65
C TRP A 183 -2.35 16.66 1.11
N ALA A 184 -2.43 17.64 2.00
CA ALA A 184 -3.68 18.32 2.32
C ALA A 184 -3.44 19.82 2.43
N ILE A 185 -4.42 20.63 1.96
CA ILE A 185 -4.40 22.07 2.08
C ILE A 185 -5.66 22.57 2.78
N ARG A 186 -5.49 23.64 3.56
CA ARG A 186 -6.57 24.37 4.24
C ARG A 186 -7.33 25.27 3.27
N PRO A 187 -8.56 25.71 3.64
CA PRO A 187 -9.31 26.71 2.89
C PRO A 187 -8.52 27.98 2.55
N SER A 188 -7.56 28.37 3.38
CA SER A 188 -6.69 29.54 3.15
C SER A 188 -5.79 29.40 1.93
N LYS A 189 -5.44 28.18 1.53
CA LYS A 189 -4.62 27.88 0.34
C LYS A 189 -5.44 27.36 -0.85
N SER A 190 -6.75 27.29 -0.72
CA SER A 190 -7.67 26.87 -1.77
C SER A 190 -8.39 28.08 -2.39
N ALA A 191 -8.56 28.10 -3.71
CA ALA A 191 -9.36 29.09 -4.41
C ALA A 191 -10.86 28.84 -4.27
N THR A 192 -11.27 27.59 -4.00
CA THR A 192 -12.67 27.22 -3.70
C THR A 192 -13.09 27.60 -2.30
N GLY A 193 -12.12 27.85 -1.39
CA GLY A 193 -12.39 28.14 0.01
C GLY A 193 -12.66 26.88 0.86
N HIS A 194 -12.38 25.69 0.32
CA HIS A 194 -12.54 24.41 1.00
C HIS A 194 -11.19 23.73 1.24
N ALA A 195 -11.12 22.75 2.15
CA ALA A 195 -9.96 21.90 2.28
C ALA A 195 -9.86 20.94 1.06
N MET A 196 -8.63 20.62 0.66
CA MET A 196 -8.39 19.65 -0.41
C MET A 196 -7.44 18.56 0.07
N LEU A 197 -7.62 17.35 -0.46
CA LEU A 197 -6.79 16.18 -0.16
C LEU A 197 -6.24 15.56 -1.46
N PHE A 198 -5.00 15.10 -1.42
CA PHE A 198 -4.35 14.30 -2.44
C PHE A 198 -3.97 12.94 -1.88
N ILE A 199 -4.47 11.88 -2.50
CA ILE A 199 -4.27 10.46 -2.16
C ILE A 199 -3.47 9.82 -3.28
N ASN A 200 -2.31 9.25 -2.97
CA ASN A 200 -1.46 8.66 -3.98
C ASN A 200 -0.53 7.57 -3.44
N PRO A 201 -1.02 6.35 -3.22
CA PRO A 201 -0.15 5.21 -2.94
C PRO A 201 0.68 4.83 -4.16
N HIS A 202 1.96 4.52 -3.94
CA HIS A 202 2.84 3.92 -4.93
C HIS A 202 3.02 2.45 -4.59
N GLN A 203 2.27 1.61 -5.28
CA GLN A 203 2.29 0.16 -5.07
C GLN A 203 2.55 -0.56 -6.39
N PRO A 204 2.87 -1.86 -6.35
CA PRO A 204 2.98 -2.68 -7.55
C PRO A 204 1.70 -2.61 -8.39
N PHE A 205 1.86 -2.53 -9.72
CA PHE A 205 0.74 -2.54 -10.65
C PHE A 205 0.11 -3.92 -10.84
N PHE A 206 0.78 -4.96 -10.32
CA PHE A 206 0.41 -6.37 -10.44
C PHE A 206 0.57 -7.08 -9.11
N GLY A 207 -0.17 -8.18 -8.92
CA GLY A 207 -0.06 -9.02 -7.75
C GLY A 207 -0.78 -8.49 -6.51
N PRO A 208 -0.43 -8.95 -5.29
CA PRO A 208 -1.19 -8.70 -4.06
C PRO A 208 -1.29 -7.22 -3.65
N GLY A 209 -0.43 -6.35 -4.20
CA GLY A 209 -0.46 -4.90 -3.96
C GLY A 209 -1.28 -4.11 -4.99
N GLN A 210 -1.98 -4.76 -5.91
CA GLN A 210 -2.81 -4.09 -6.91
C GLN A 210 -4.05 -3.48 -6.26
N TRP A 211 -4.35 -2.22 -6.61
CA TRP A 211 -5.50 -1.48 -6.14
C TRP A 211 -6.77 -1.80 -6.94
N TYR A 212 -7.89 -1.75 -6.23
CA TYR A 212 -9.25 -1.80 -6.75
C TYR A 212 -10.03 -0.61 -6.23
N GLU A 213 -10.65 0.15 -7.12
CA GLU A 213 -11.49 1.29 -6.77
C GLU A 213 -12.95 0.84 -6.57
N GLY A 214 -13.69 1.49 -5.67
CA GLY A 214 -15.10 1.22 -5.50
C GLY A 214 -15.75 2.09 -4.44
N HIS A 215 -17.08 2.02 -4.40
CA HIS A 215 -17.92 2.80 -3.52
C HIS A 215 -18.97 1.91 -2.86
N VAL A 216 -19.15 2.05 -1.56
CA VAL A 216 -20.17 1.36 -0.76
C VAL A 216 -21.08 2.38 -0.08
N HIS A 217 -22.39 2.20 -0.21
CA HIS A 217 -23.42 3.04 0.40
C HIS A 217 -24.49 2.18 1.06
N SER A 218 -24.61 2.22 2.39
CA SER A 218 -25.62 1.48 3.12
C SER A 218 -26.65 2.40 3.80
N GLN A 219 -27.85 1.91 3.99
CA GLN A 219 -28.90 2.62 4.71
C GLN A 219 -28.63 2.71 6.22
N GLU A 220 -27.59 2.00 6.73
CA GLU A 220 -27.10 2.11 8.10
C GLU A 220 -26.15 3.31 8.29
N GLY A 221 -26.04 4.17 7.29
CA GLY A 221 -25.25 5.40 7.32
C GLY A 221 -23.78 5.23 7.01
N TRP A 222 -23.40 4.14 6.35
CA TRP A 222 -22.06 3.98 5.82
C TRP A 222 -22.01 4.39 4.35
N ASP A 223 -21.10 5.31 4.01
CA ASP A 223 -20.96 5.87 2.68
C ASP A 223 -19.47 6.14 2.44
N MET A 224 -18.78 5.28 1.69
CA MET A 224 -17.34 5.31 1.53
C MET A 224 -16.93 5.03 0.09
N SER A 225 -16.25 5.97 -0.55
CA SER A 225 -15.65 5.84 -1.87
C SER A 225 -14.13 5.92 -1.79
N GLY A 226 -13.42 5.10 -2.56
CA GLY A 226 -11.97 5.08 -2.57
C GLY A 226 -11.41 3.77 -3.10
N ALA A 227 -10.29 3.32 -2.55
CA ALA A 227 -9.63 2.11 -3.04
C ALA A 227 -9.08 1.23 -1.90
N SER A 228 -8.89 -0.04 -2.24
CA SER A 228 -8.24 -1.06 -1.42
C SER A 228 -7.49 -2.06 -2.30
N PHE A 229 -6.70 -2.94 -1.70
CA PHE A 229 -6.16 -4.08 -2.44
C PHE A 229 -7.28 -5.08 -2.79
N PHE A 230 -7.16 -5.75 -3.93
CA PHE A 230 -8.05 -6.86 -4.28
C PHE A 230 -8.11 -7.91 -3.17
N GLY A 231 -9.32 -8.25 -2.74
CA GLY A 231 -9.55 -9.16 -1.62
C GLY A 231 -9.77 -8.48 -0.28
N SER A 232 -9.81 -7.15 -0.23
CA SER A 232 -10.23 -6.38 0.96
C SER A 232 -11.74 -6.18 0.98
N ALA A 233 -12.33 -6.13 2.19
CA ALA A 233 -13.78 -6.10 2.35
C ALA A 233 -14.43 -4.77 1.92
N PHE A 234 -13.66 -3.68 1.87
CA PHE A 234 -14.11 -2.33 1.55
C PHE A 234 -12.90 -1.42 1.27
N PRO A 235 -13.11 -0.20 0.71
CA PRO A 235 -12.05 0.78 0.52
C PRO A 235 -11.37 1.16 1.85
N THR A 236 -10.04 1.12 1.90
CA THR A 236 -9.23 1.43 3.09
C THR A 236 -8.59 2.82 3.07
N ILE A 237 -8.59 3.48 1.90
CA ILE A 237 -8.26 4.90 1.71
C ILE A 237 -9.30 5.53 0.80
N GLY A 238 -9.59 6.81 0.99
CA GLY A 238 -10.61 7.50 0.20
C GLY A 238 -11.35 8.54 1.01
N HIS A 239 -12.65 8.64 0.81
CA HIS A 239 -13.50 9.67 1.43
C HIS A 239 -14.94 9.20 1.64
N ASN A 240 -15.60 9.85 2.57
CA ASN A 240 -17.05 9.93 2.64
C ASN A 240 -17.49 11.38 2.30
N GLN A 241 -18.74 11.74 2.56
CA GLN A 241 -19.21 13.11 2.25
C GLN A 241 -18.58 14.20 3.12
N HIS A 242 -17.99 13.86 4.29
CA HIS A 242 -17.51 14.81 5.30
C HIS A 242 -15.99 14.92 5.34
N LEU A 243 -15.30 13.81 5.13
CA LEU A 243 -13.85 13.71 5.31
C LEU A 243 -13.24 12.69 4.38
N GLY A 244 -11.93 12.78 4.25
CA GLY A 244 -11.14 11.77 3.56
C GLY A 244 -9.78 11.60 4.18
N TRP A 245 -9.14 10.45 3.86
CA TRP A 245 -7.79 10.16 4.31
C TRP A 245 -6.97 9.35 3.32
N SER A 246 -5.67 9.48 3.47
CA SER A 246 -4.66 8.72 2.76
C SER A 246 -3.65 8.12 3.73
N HIS A 247 -2.96 7.07 3.26
CA HIS A 247 -1.82 6.50 3.95
C HIS A 247 -0.55 6.60 3.10
N THR A 248 0.60 6.84 3.77
CA THR A 248 1.92 6.61 3.18
C THR A 248 2.70 5.65 4.06
N VAL A 249 3.51 4.80 3.44
CA VAL A 249 4.44 3.94 4.20
C VAL A 249 5.37 4.82 5.03
N ASN A 250 5.48 4.49 6.30
CA ASN A 250 6.44 5.06 7.26
C ASN A 250 7.29 3.95 7.89
N LYS A 251 8.29 4.35 8.66
CA LYS A 251 9.20 3.43 9.35
C LYS A 251 9.16 3.66 10.86
N PRO A 252 7.99 3.57 11.51
CA PRO A 252 7.94 3.55 12.95
C PRO A 252 8.60 2.25 13.44
N ASP A 253 9.31 2.33 14.54
CA ASP A 253 9.97 1.16 15.09
C ASP A 253 8.97 0.27 15.83
N VAL A 254 8.24 -0.58 15.05
CA VAL A 254 7.10 -1.40 15.47
C VAL A 254 7.38 -2.90 15.45
N PHE A 255 8.65 -3.26 15.31
CA PHE A 255 9.10 -4.66 15.41
C PHE A 255 10.51 -4.70 15.97
N ASP A 256 10.87 -5.85 16.58
CA ASP A 256 12.22 -6.14 17.00
C ASP A 256 12.63 -7.56 16.65
N VAL A 257 13.93 -7.74 16.42
CA VAL A 257 14.55 -9.05 16.25
C VAL A 257 15.32 -9.40 17.51
N TYR A 258 15.02 -10.56 18.11
CA TYR A 258 15.66 -11.04 19.32
C TYR A 258 16.61 -12.20 19.01
N GLU A 259 17.87 -12.09 19.51
CA GLU A 259 18.85 -13.17 19.46
C GLU A 259 18.65 -14.12 20.64
N GLU A 260 18.03 -15.26 20.40
CA GLU A 260 17.75 -16.27 21.42
C GLU A 260 18.88 -17.30 21.53
N THR A 261 19.28 -17.63 22.77
CA THR A 261 20.29 -18.63 23.07
C THR A 261 19.64 -19.90 23.60
N PHE A 262 19.50 -20.91 22.74
CA PHE A 262 18.99 -22.21 23.13
C PHE A 262 20.05 -23.05 23.85
N ASP A 263 19.62 -23.89 24.80
CA ASP A 263 20.49 -24.85 25.47
C ASP A 263 20.92 -25.97 24.52
N GLN A 264 22.22 -26.13 24.36
CA GLN A 264 22.79 -27.15 23.46
C GLN A 264 23.13 -28.45 24.19
N SER A 265 23.13 -28.44 25.54
CA SER A 265 23.57 -29.55 26.37
C SER A 265 22.46 -30.31 27.08
N GLY A 266 21.23 -29.80 27.09
CA GLY A 266 20.08 -30.32 27.80
C GLY A 266 18.82 -30.35 26.95
N ASP A 267 17.78 -29.62 27.37
CA ASP A 267 16.52 -29.59 26.65
C ASP A 267 16.65 -28.68 25.41
N ALA A 268 16.48 -29.26 24.23
CA ALA A 268 16.56 -28.55 22.93
C ALA A 268 15.50 -27.42 22.73
N LEU A 269 14.50 -27.32 23.60
CA LEU A 269 13.48 -26.28 23.61
C LEU A 269 13.75 -25.19 24.66
N ALA A 270 14.68 -25.44 25.62
CA ALA A 270 15.04 -24.46 26.62
C ALA A 270 15.92 -23.36 26.04
N TYR A 271 15.59 -22.10 26.30
CA TYR A 271 16.41 -20.94 25.93
C TYR A 271 16.63 -20.00 27.13
N ARG A 272 17.75 -19.32 27.14
CA ARG A 272 18.20 -18.46 28.26
C ARG A 272 17.28 -17.26 28.43
N TYR A 273 16.92 -16.94 29.69
CA TYR A 273 16.21 -15.72 30.05
C TYR A 273 16.35 -15.38 31.53
N GLY A 274 16.73 -14.15 31.86
CA GLY A 274 16.73 -13.58 33.22
C GLY A 274 17.54 -14.37 34.24
N GLY A 275 18.66 -14.97 33.85
CA GLY A 275 19.50 -15.83 34.71
C GLY A 275 19.02 -17.29 34.83
N GLY A 276 17.95 -17.66 34.15
CA GLY A 276 17.41 -19.02 34.04
C GLY A 276 17.11 -19.42 32.59
N TYR A 277 16.09 -20.26 32.45
CA TYR A 277 15.62 -20.76 31.17
C TYR A 277 14.10 -20.63 31.05
N ARG A 278 13.64 -20.38 29.82
CA ARG A 278 12.23 -20.55 29.41
C ARG A 278 12.14 -21.67 28.37
N GLU A 279 10.95 -22.22 28.19
CA GLU A 279 10.69 -23.25 27.19
C GLU A 279 10.03 -22.63 25.94
N ALA A 280 10.56 -22.92 24.75
CA ALA A 280 10.00 -22.55 23.47
C ALA A 280 8.84 -23.47 23.09
N VAL A 281 7.82 -22.92 22.46
CA VAL A 281 6.75 -23.70 21.84
C VAL A 281 7.23 -24.26 20.51
N ALA A 282 7.09 -25.57 20.32
CA ALA A 282 7.41 -26.24 19.07
C ALA A 282 6.15 -26.86 18.47
N TRP A 283 5.99 -26.73 17.16
CA TRP A 283 4.96 -27.44 16.40
C TRP A 283 5.50 -27.92 15.07
N THR A 284 4.75 -28.79 14.43
CA THR A 284 5.04 -29.23 13.07
C THR A 284 3.91 -28.77 12.14
N ASP A 285 4.28 -28.30 10.96
CA ASP A 285 3.33 -28.00 9.91
C ASP A 285 3.75 -28.67 8.60
N THR A 286 2.79 -28.94 7.74
CA THR A 286 3.00 -29.62 6.46
C THR A 286 2.69 -28.70 5.30
N ILE A 287 3.60 -28.63 4.34
CA ILE A 287 3.43 -27.85 3.11
C ILE A 287 3.39 -28.82 1.93
N VAL A 288 2.39 -28.65 1.09
CA VAL A 288 2.25 -29.40 -0.17
C VAL A 288 2.91 -28.58 -1.29
N ILE A 289 3.79 -29.24 -2.06
CA ILE A 289 4.57 -28.61 -3.11
C ILE A 289 4.26 -29.29 -4.43
N LYS A 290 3.79 -28.53 -5.41
CA LYS A 290 3.62 -29.03 -6.79
C LYS A 290 4.99 -29.29 -7.42
N THR A 291 5.13 -30.46 -8.03
CA THR A 291 6.30 -30.85 -8.83
C THR A 291 5.84 -31.44 -10.16
N ASP A 292 6.77 -31.62 -11.10
CA ASP A 292 6.48 -32.25 -12.41
C ASP A 292 5.98 -33.70 -12.24
N ALA A 293 6.40 -34.39 -11.16
CA ALA A 293 6.00 -35.77 -10.84
C ALA A 293 4.71 -35.85 -10.00
N GLY A 294 4.06 -34.71 -9.71
CA GLY A 294 2.86 -34.63 -8.84
C GLY A 294 3.13 -33.85 -7.54
N ALA A 295 2.16 -33.88 -6.61
CA ALA A 295 2.28 -33.16 -5.35
C ALA A 295 3.16 -33.93 -4.35
N VAL A 296 4.07 -33.23 -3.69
CA VAL A 296 4.93 -33.75 -2.61
C VAL A 296 4.64 -33.01 -1.33
N THR A 297 4.42 -33.75 -0.23
CA THR A 297 4.20 -33.18 1.10
C THR A 297 5.50 -33.19 1.90
N ARG A 298 5.87 -32.06 2.49
CA ARG A 298 7.01 -31.93 3.40
C ARG A 298 6.56 -31.40 4.75
N THR A 299 7.11 -31.97 5.84
CA THR A 299 6.85 -31.55 7.20
C THR A 299 8.02 -30.73 7.73
N TYR A 300 7.72 -29.60 8.35
CA TYR A 300 8.68 -28.67 8.92
C TYR A 300 8.42 -28.49 10.42
N LYS A 301 9.51 -28.43 11.20
CA LYS A 301 9.44 -28.09 12.63
C LYS A 301 9.62 -26.59 12.78
N MET A 302 8.68 -25.95 13.44
CA MET A 302 8.64 -24.52 13.72
C MET A 302 8.78 -24.29 15.23
N LEU A 303 9.31 -23.14 15.61
CA LEU A 303 9.57 -22.74 16.99
C LEU A 303 9.08 -21.33 17.25
N LYS A 304 8.64 -21.08 18.48
CA LYS A 304 8.24 -19.75 18.97
C LYS A 304 8.76 -19.57 20.38
N THR A 305 9.44 -18.45 20.65
CA THR A 305 9.79 -17.98 22.00
C THR A 305 8.72 -17.04 22.51
N HIS A 306 8.88 -16.46 23.69
CA HIS A 306 7.98 -15.43 24.19
C HIS A 306 8.14 -14.08 23.44
N HIS A 307 9.23 -13.92 22.70
CA HIS A 307 9.42 -12.75 21.83
C HIS A 307 8.74 -12.93 20.47
N GLY A 308 8.41 -14.17 20.07
CA GLY A 308 7.73 -14.43 18.80
C GLY A 308 8.27 -15.64 18.05
N PRO A 309 7.82 -15.84 16.80
CA PRO A 309 8.28 -16.92 15.94
C PRO A 309 9.78 -16.82 15.64
N VAL A 310 10.44 -17.99 15.67
CA VAL A 310 11.84 -18.12 15.25
C VAL A 310 11.90 -18.28 13.74
N VAL A 311 12.33 -17.25 13.04
CA VAL A 311 12.30 -17.18 11.57
C VAL A 311 13.66 -17.49 10.92
N ALA A 312 14.76 -17.44 11.68
CA ALA A 312 16.09 -17.71 11.15
C ALA A 312 17.07 -18.17 12.25
N ARG A 313 18.24 -18.63 11.83
CA ARG A 313 19.38 -18.90 12.71
C ARG A 313 20.64 -18.23 12.12
N ARG A 314 21.40 -17.52 12.97
CA ARG A 314 22.61 -16.82 12.59
C ARG A 314 23.65 -16.91 13.73
N ASN A 315 24.89 -17.28 13.43
CA ASN A 315 25.99 -17.34 14.40
C ASN A 315 25.66 -18.16 15.68
N GLY A 316 24.94 -19.28 15.53
CA GLY A 316 24.54 -20.14 16.67
C GLY A 316 23.36 -19.62 17.49
N LYS A 317 22.84 -18.42 17.18
CA LYS A 317 21.63 -17.86 17.79
C LYS A 317 20.39 -18.15 16.94
N ALA A 318 19.24 -18.27 17.57
CA ALA A 318 17.96 -18.25 16.88
C ALA A 318 17.43 -16.80 16.83
N LEU A 319 16.88 -16.38 15.71
CA LEU A 319 16.30 -15.06 15.56
C LEU A 319 14.78 -15.14 15.64
N ALA A 320 14.23 -14.61 16.74
CA ALA A 320 12.79 -14.47 16.94
C ALA A 320 12.35 -13.04 16.53
N VAL A 321 11.19 -12.90 15.92
CA VAL A 321 10.65 -11.59 15.49
C VAL A 321 9.39 -11.29 16.28
N LYS A 322 9.33 -10.08 16.85
CA LYS A 322 8.17 -9.54 17.57
C LYS A 322 7.64 -8.34 16.80
N PHE A 323 6.39 -8.41 16.36
CA PHE A 323 5.70 -7.31 15.70
C PHE A 323 4.64 -6.72 16.62
N ALA A 324 4.47 -5.40 16.57
CA ALA A 324 3.40 -4.70 17.28
C ALA A 324 2.03 -5.10 16.73
N ARG A 325 1.05 -5.30 17.63
CA ARG A 325 -0.34 -5.64 17.27
C ARG A 325 -0.50 -6.95 16.48
N PHE A 326 0.55 -7.76 16.40
CA PHE A 326 0.53 -8.97 15.57
C PHE A 326 -0.39 -10.06 16.12
N GLU A 327 -0.42 -10.25 17.43
CA GLU A 327 -1.27 -11.25 18.08
C GLU A 327 -2.72 -10.75 18.22
N GLU A 328 -2.91 -9.44 18.48
CA GLU A 328 -4.22 -8.86 18.80
C GLU A 328 -5.13 -8.72 17.56
N GLY A 329 -4.59 -8.26 16.43
CA GLY A 329 -5.39 -7.95 15.24
C GLY A 329 -6.18 -6.64 15.35
N GLY A 330 -7.33 -6.56 14.67
CA GLY A 330 -8.25 -5.43 14.76
C GLY A 330 -8.06 -4.34 13.69
N GLN A 331 -7.13 -4.50 12.75
CA GLN A 331 -6.82 -3.50 11.72
C GLN A 331 -8.03 -3.19 10.84
N ILE A 332 -8.78 -4.21 10.43
CA ILE A 332 -9.97 -4.05 9.59
C ILE A 332 -11.08 -3.30 10.35
N ALA A 333 -11.23 -3.58 11.64
CA ALA A 333 -12.18 -2.86 12.48
C ALA A 333 -11.80 -1.38 12.63
N GLU A 334 -10.50 -1.05 12.74
CA GLU A 334 -10.01 0.33 12.80
C GLU A 334 -10.32 1.08 11.49
N TRP A 335 -9.99 0.53 10.32
CA TRP A 335 -10.34 1.15 9.04
C TRP A 335 -11.84 1.29 8.83
N TYR A 336 -12.63 0.31 9.25
CA TYR A 336 -14.09 0.41 9.19
C TYR A 336 -14.61 1.57 10.04
N GLN A 337 -14.13 1.72 11.29
CA GLN A 337 -14.52 2.85 12.14
C GLN A 337 -14.04 4.20 11.58
N MET A 338 -12.84 4.26 10.99
CA MET A 338 -12.37 5.46 10.29
C MET A 338 -13.31 5.85 9.15
N SER A 339 -13.81 4.88 8.38
CA SER A 339 -14.71 5.11 7.24
C SER A 339 -16.10 5.60 7.64
N LYS A 340 -16.53 5.36 8.89
CA LYS A 340 -17.81 5.83 9.45
C LYS A 340 -17.68 7.15 10.20
N ALA A 341 -16.48 7.66 10.40
CA ALA A 341 -16.27 8.94 11.07
C ALA A 341 -16.83 10.10 10.23
N SER A 342 -17.42 11.09 10.90
CA SER A 342 -17.99 12.29 10.28
C SER A 342 -17.20 13.57 10.58
N ASN A 343 -16.19 13.49 11.44
CA ASN A 343 -15.35 14.60 11.85
C ASN A 343 -14.00 14.13 12.40
N LEU A 344 -13.07 15.09 12.60
CA LEU A 344 -11.71 14.80 13.07
C LEU A 344 -11.68 14.11 14.44
N ALA A 345 -12.59 14.43 15.36
CA ALA A 345 -12.60 13.83 16.69
C ALA A 345 -12.96 12.34 16.63
N GLU A 346 -13.97 11.98 15.85
CA GLU A 346 -14.36 10.59 15.61
C GLU A 346 -13.29 9.82 14.84
N PHE A 347 -12.68 10.43 13.83
CA PHE A 347 -11.58 9.84 13.08
C PHE A 347 -10.38 9.52 13.98
N ARG A 348 -9.96 10.46 14.84
CA ARG A 348 -8.89 10.22 15.82
C ARG A 348 -9.28 9.16 16.86
N ALA A 349 -10.53 9.13 17.30
CA ALA A 349 -11.01 8.08 18.21
C ALA A 349 -10.96 6.70 17.56
N ALA A 350 -11.32 6.58 16.27
CA ALA A 350 -11.21 5.35 15.50
C ALA A 350 -9.78 4.84 15.42
N MET A 351 -8.78 5.73 15.25
CA MET A 351 -7.36 5.39 15.17
C MET A 351 -6.69 5.16 16.54
N SER A 352 -7.34 5.56 17.65
CA SER A 352 -6.69 5.54 18.98
C SER A 352 -6.25 4.15 19.48
N PRO A 353 -6.84 3.01 19.04
CA PRO A 353 -6.34 1.69 19.38
C PRO A 353 -4.96 1.39 18.77
N LEU A 354 -4.57 2.09 17.69
CA LEU A 354 -3.35 1.81 16.93
C LEU A 354 -3.26 0.34 16.50
N ALA A 355 -4.39 -0.23 16.07
CA ALA A 355 -4.44 -1.61 15.58
C ALA A 355 -3.74 -1.72 14.22
N VAL A 356 -3.86 -0.70 13.37
CA VAL A 356 -3.01 -0.52 12.18
C VAL A 356 -1.63 -0.08 12.64
N PRO A 357 -0.62 -0.99 12.64
CA PRO A 357 0.62 -0.77 13.39
C PRO A 357 1.58 0.23 12.74
N MET A 358 1.33 0.63 11.51
CA MET A 358 2.15 1.53 10.72
C MET A 358 1.27 2.36 9.77
N PHE A 359 1.87 3.11 8.88
CA PHE A 359 1.33 4.04 7.90
C PHE A 359 1.00 5.43 8.47
N ASN A 360 1.68 6.44 7.97
CA ASN A 360 1.24 7.81 8.16
C ASN A 360 -0.23 7.96 7.77
N ALA A 361 -0.96 8.81 8.48
CA ALA A 361 -2.31 9.19 8.09
C ALA A 361 -2.35 10.69 7.74
N MET A 362 -2.92 11.02 6.59
CA MET A 362 -3.26 12.37 6.17
C MET A 362 -4.77 12.49 6.08
N TYR A 363 -5.32 13.56 6.62
CA TYR A 363 -6.75 13.79 6.74
C TYR A 363 -7.11 15.20 6.27
N ALA A 364 -8.30 15.34 5.68
CA ALA A 364 -8.95 16.62 5.43
C ALA A 364 -10.47 16.46 5.57
N ASP A 365 -11.19 17.56 5.94
CA ASP A 365 -12.63 17.56 6.14
C ASP A 365 -13.36 18.81 5.62
N ASP A 366 -14.69 18.76 5.58
CA ASP A 366 -15.60 19.84 5.19
C ASP A 366 -15.62 21.02 6.18
N ALA A 367 -15.14 20.82 7.42
CA ALA A 367 -14.94 21.90 8.39
C ALA A 367 -13.62 22.67 8.13
N GLY A 368 -12.83 22.28 7.14
CA GLY A 368 -11.59 22.93 6.76
C GLY A 368 -10.36 22.52 7.58
N ASN A 369 -10.45 21.43 8.33
CA ASN A 369 -9.31 20.88 9.02
C ASN A 369 -8.44 20.07 8.08
N ILE A 370 -7.11 20.13 8.30
CA ILE A 370 -6.12 19.22 7.77
C ILE A 370 -5.29 18.66 8.92
N PHE A 371 -5.04 17.36 8.88
CA PHE A 371 -4.32 16.68 9.96
C PHE A 371 -3.35 15.64 9.40
N TYR A 372 -2.17 15.59 10.00
CA TYR A 372 -1.15 14.57 9.75
C TYR A 372 -0.80 13.86 11.05
N LEU A 373 -0.73 12.55 11.01
CA LEU A 373 -0.28 11.68 12.09
C LEU A 373 0.81 10.73 11.59
N TYR A 374 1.95 10.71 12.28
CA TYR A 374 2.93 9.64 12.16
C TYR A 374 2.43 8.41 12.92
N ASN A 375 1.48 7.69 12.33
CA ASN A 375 0.83 6.57 12.98
C ASN A 375 1.79 5.37 13.12
N GLY A 376 1.76 4.74 14.29
CA GLY A 376 2.51 3.53 14.57
C GLY A 376 2.25 3.00 15.97
N ALA A 377 2.07 1.70 16.11
CA ALA A 377 2.00 1.04 17.42
C ALA A 377 3.41 0.89 18.00
N VAL A 378 4.08 2.02 18.28
CA VAL A 378 5.47 2.05 18.75
C VAL A 378 5.56 1.54 20.19
N PRO A 379 6.33 0.46 20.47
CA PRO A 379 6.48 -0.05 21.81
C PRO A 379 7.28 0.89 22.71
N ARG A 380 6.91 0.98 23.99
CA ARG A 380 7.74 1.61 25.02
C ARG A 380 8.85 0.65 25.42
N ARG A 381 10.07 1.07 25.30
CA ARG A 381 11.26 0.25 25.58
C ARG A 381 12.46 1.10 26.02
N SER A 382 13.49 0.44 26.54
CA SER A 382 14.70 1.10 27.03
C SER A 382 15.41 1.86 25.91
N GLN A 383 15.86 3.09 26.20
CA GLN A 383 16.66 3.90 25.26
C GLN A 383 18.15 3.52 25.26
N ASN A 384 18.55 2.52 26.05
CA ASN A 384 19.96 2.08 26.18
C ASN A 384 20.38 1.12 25.05
N PHE A 385 19.45 0.65 24.21
CA PHE A 385 19.69 -0.30 23.13
C PHE A 385 19.55 0.35 21.77
N ASP A 386 20.28 -0.17 20.80
CA ASP A 386 20.14 0.16 19.38
C ASP A 386 19.11 -0.80 18.76
N TRP A 387 17.84 -0.38 18.75
CA TRP A 387 16.71 -1.19 18.29
C TRP A 387 16.67 -1.40 16.75
N SER A 388 17.53 -0.69 16.01
CA SER A 388 17.72 -0.94 14.57
C SER A 388 18.48 -2.25 14.27
N LYS A 389 18.92 -2.96 15.31
CA LYS A 389 19.69 -4.21 15.24
C LYS A 389 19.04 -5.30 16.11
N PRO A 390 19.34 -6.58 15.82
CA PRO A 390 18.93 -7.65 16.73
C PRO A 390 19.45 -7.41 18.14
N VAL A 391 18.57 -7.56 19.14
CA VAL A 391 18.87 -7.38 20.56
C VAL A 391 18.98 -8.72 21.28
N ASP A 392 19.66 -8.75 22.43
CA ASP A 392 19.81 -9.97 23.25
C ASP A 392 18.45 -10.36 23.88
N GLY A 393 17.89 -11.50 23.45
CA GLY A 393 16.64 -12.06 23.99
C GLY A 393 16.77 -12.68 25.38
N SER A 394 17.98 -12.81 25.93
CA SER A 394 18.20 -13.44 27.24
C SER A 394 18.02 -12.50 28.43
N THR A 395 17.87 -11.20 28.21
CA THR A 395 17.74 -10.20 29.27
C THR A 395 16.34 -9.57 29.33
N PRO A 396 15.76 -9.38 30.54
CA PRO A 396 14.51 -8.64 30.71
C PRO A 396 14.60 -7.15 30.32
N GLU A 397 15.80 -6.59 30.17
CA GLU A 397 16.00 -5.17 29.82
C GLU A 397 15.58 -4.83 28.38
N THR A 398 15.43 -5.84 27.52
CA THR A 398 14.98 -5.72 26.14
C THR A 398 13.46 -5.98 25.97
N GLU A 399 12.72 -6.10 27.05
CA GLU A 399 11.26 -6.26 26.97
C GLU A 399 10.53 -4.97 26.59
N TRP A 400 9.38 -5.15 25.94
CA TRP A 400 8.43 -4.08 25.71
C TRP A 400 7.56 -3.82 26.92
N HIS A 401 7.24 -2.55 27.19
CA HIS A 401 6.44 -2.11 28.33
C HIS A 401 5.17 -1.38 27.88
N GLY A 402 4.40 -1.99 26.99
CA GLY A 402 3.22 -1.40 26.35
C GLY A 402 3.58 -0.56 25.14
N PHE A 403 2.66 0.33 24.73
CA PHE A 403 2.78 1.14 23.52
C PHE A 403 2.62 2.63 23.84
N HIS A 404 3.20 3.48 23.02
CA HIS A 404 2.89 4.91 23.03
C HIS A 404 1.44 5.11 22.59
N SER A 405 0.76 6.08 23.19
CA SER A 405 -0.60 6.47 22.79
C SER A 405 -0.55 7.34 21.53
N ILE A 406 -1.69 7.48 20.85
CA ILE A 406 -1.83 8.35 19.67
C ILE A 406 -1.39 9.80 19.94
N ASP A 407 -1.60 10.30 21.17
CA ASP A 407 -1.22 11.67 21.54
C ASP A 407 0.27 11.86 21.74
N GLU A 408 1.03 10.77 21.91
CA GLU A 408 2.50 10.78 22.04
C GLU A 408 3.23 10.61 20.71
N LEU A 409 2.50 10.42 19.62
CA LEU A 409 3.07 10.28 18.28
C LEU A 409 3.24 11.65 17.60
N PRO A 410 4.27 11.81 16.73
CA PRO A 410 4.42 13.03 15.95
C PRO A 410 3.19 13.34 15.10
N GLN A 411 2.65 14.56 15.19
CA GLN A 411 1.44 14.94 14.50
C GLN A 411 1.39 16.46 14.22
N VAL A 412 0.67 16.85 13.18
CA VAL A 412 0.48 18.26 12.79
C VAL A 412 -0.99 18.51 12.50
N LEU A 413 -1.59 19.46 13.19
CA LEU A 413 -2.97 19.91 12.99
C LEU A 413 -3.00 21.37 12.55
N ASN A 414 -3.63 21.65 11.42
CA ASN A 414 -3.94 23.00 10.96
C ASN A 414 -2.75 23.98 11.00
N PRO A 415 -1.58 23.67 10.41
CA PRO A 415 -0.41 24.56 10.49
C PRO A 415 -0.70 25.91 9.84
N LYS A 416 0.02 26.97 10.28
CA LYS A 416 -0.13 28.33 9.73
C LYS A 416 0.24 28.43 8.25
N SER A 417 1.17 27.58 7.78
CA SER A 417 1.53 27.44 6.37
C SER A 417 0.35 27.07 5.46
N GLY A 418 -0.75 26.55 6.04
CA GLY A 418 -1.95 26.13 5.33
C GLY A 418 -1.84 24.81 4.57
N PHE A 419 -0.78 24.05 4.75
CA PHE A 419 -0.61 22.74 4.12
C PHE A 419 0.19 21.75 4.98
N VAL A 420 -0.03 20.47 4.72
CA VAL A 420 0.79 19.34 5.17
C VAL A 420 1.06 18.40 4.00
N GLN A 421 2.21 17.76 3.99
CA GLN A 421 2.60 16.74 3.01
C GLN A 421 3.35 15.59 3.68
N ASN A 422 3.29 14.42 3.08
CA ASN A 422 4.22 13.32 3.34
C ASN A 422 4.48 12.53 2.06
N CYS A 423 5.74 12.26 1.80
CA CYS A 423 6.21 11.46 0.67
C CYS A 423 7.19 10.39 1.16
N ASN A 424 6.78 9.60 2.15
CA ASN A 424 7.61 8.64 2.88
C ASN A 424 8.82 9.33 3.53
N SER A 425 8.57 10.45 4.15
CA SER A 425 9.58 11.31 4.78
C SER A 425 9.31 11.45 6.27
N THR A 426 10.33 11.88 6.98
CA THR A 426 10.24 12.14 8.41
C THR A 426 9.06 13.06 8.77
N PRO A 427 8.39 12.83 9.93
CA PRO A 427 7.33 13.69 10.41
C PRO A 427 7.80 15.09 10.80
N PHE A 428 9.12 15.28 10.91
CA PHE A 428 9.74 16.56 11.29
C PHE A 428 9.89 17.55 10.13
N SER A 429 9.38 17.18 8.94
CA SER A 429 9.44 18.02 7.72
C SER A 429 8.14 17.95 6.88
N THR A 430 6.98 17.80 7.51
CA THR A 430 5.67 17.71 6.85
C THR A 430 5.17 19.03 6.27
N THR A 431 5.65 20.13 6.81
CA THR A 431 5.35 21.50 6.37
C THR A 431 6.59 22.37 6.49
N VAL A 432 6.48 23.69 6.27
CA VAL A 432 7.61 24.64 6.35
C VAL A 432 7.77 25.25 7.75
N GLU A 433 6.72 25.22 8.57
CA GLU A 433 6.73 25.74 9.95
C GLU A 433 5.74 24.99 10.86
N GLY A 434 6.06 24.85 12.13
CA GLY A 434 5.20 24.14 13.10
C GLY A 434 5.24 22.62 12.98
N ASN A 435 6.35 22.08 12.48
CA ASN A 435 6.63 20.64 12.56
C ASN A 435 6.91 20.22 14.00
N PRO A 436 6.68 18.96 14.38
CA PRO A 436 7.10 18.43 15.67
C PRO A 436 8.62 18.58 15.87
N ASP A 437 9.06 18.81 17.11
CA ASP A 437 10.49 18.86 17.44
C ASP A 437 11.00 17.43 17.67
N PRO A 438 12.01 16.95 16.90
CA PRO A 438 12.56 15.60 17.09
C PRO A 438 13.14 15.37 18.51
N ALA A 439 13.50 16.42 19.24
CA ALA A 439 14.01 16.31 20.61
C ALA A 439 12.93 15.87 21.63
N GLU A 440 11.66 16.02 21.31
CA GLU A 440 10.54 15.63 22.17
C GLU A 440 10.19 14.13 22.09
N TYR A 441 10.79 13.39 21.13
CA TYR A 441 10.48 11.99 20.87
C TYR A 441 11.65 11.05 21.16
N PRO A 442 11.38 9.80 21.58
CA PRO A 442 12.42 8.78 21.69
C PRO A 442 13.12 8.54 20.35
N LYS A 443 14.43 8.36 20.36
CA LYS A 443 15.25 8.18 19.15
C LYS A 443 14.85 6.98 18.30
N TYR A 444 14.24 5.96 18.91
CA TYR A 444 13.74 4.78 18.21
C TYR A 444 12.39 5.00 17.51
N MET A 445 11.68 6.10 17.77
CA MET A 445 10.31 6.27 17.28
C MET A 445 10.23 6.50 15.77
N VAL A 446 11.18 7.22 15.18
CA VAL A 446 11.17 7.64 13.77
C VAL A 446 12.45 7.18 13.09
N GLY A 447 12.31 6.32 12.08
CA GLY A 447 13.46 5.74 11.36
C GLY A 447 13.84 6.46 10.07
N GLU A 448 12.94 7.28 9.48
CA GLU A 448 13.18 7.91 8.17
C GLU A 448 13.66 9.35 8.23
N GLY A 449 14.45 9.71 7.20
CA GLY A 449 14.88 11.08 6.92
C GLY A 449 13.93 11.82 5.97
N ASP A 450 14.37 13.00 5.55
CA ASP A 450 13.67 13.77 4.50
C ASP A 450 13.94 13.18 3.12
N THR A 451 12.94 13.21 2.22
CA THR A 451 13.06 12.66 0.87
C THR A 451 13.06 13.76 -0.19
N ALA A 452 13.66 13.50 -1.36
CA ALA A 452 13.63 14.41 -2.49
C ALA A 452 12.20 14.74 -2.93
N ARG A 453 11.29 13.74 -2.92
CA ARG A 453 9.86 13.95 -3.21
C ARG A 453 9.18 14.87 -2.18
N ALA A 454 9.52 14.76 -0.91
CA ALA A 454 8.99 15.65 0.11
C ALA A 454 9.49 17.08 -0.06
N ARG A 455 10.76 17.28 -0.47
CA ARG A 455 11.32 18.60 -0.76
C ARG A 455 10.61 19.31 -1.91
N ILE A 456 10.39 18.62 -3.04
CA ILE A 456 9.66 19.20 -4.18
C ILE A 456 8.18 19.43 -3.82
N SER A 457 7.54 18.53 -3.07
CA SER A 457 6.16 18.68 -2.62
C SER A 457 5.97 19.93 -1.75
N ARG A 458 6.86 20.15 -0.76
CA ARG A 458 6.82 21.39 0.04
C ARG A 458 7.03 22.64 -0.81
N ARG A 459 7.92 22.59 -1.80
CA ARG A 459 8.16 23.72 -2.72
C ARG A 459 6.92 24.05 -3.56
N ILE A 460 6.26 23.04 -4.14
CA ILE A 460 5.02 23.21 -4.89
C ILE A 460 3.94 23.85 -4.02
N LEU A 461 3.72 23.28 -2.83
CA LEU A 461 2.68 23.72 -1.91
C LEU A 461 2.96 25.11 -1.31
N TRP A 462 4.23 25.44 -1.07
CA TRP A 462 4.61 26.75 -0.54
C TRP A 462 4.52 27.88 -1.57
N ASN A 463 5.02 27.64 -2.79
CA ASN A 463 5.15 28.67 -3.80
C ASN A 463 3.83 29.09 -4.46
N LYS A 464 2.77 28.32 -4.30
CA LYS A 464 1.45 28.66 -4.82
C LYS A 464 0.58 29.23 -3.71
N ASP A 465 0.07 30.45 -3.90
CA ASP A 465 -0.77 31.12 -2.91
C ASP A 465 -2.10 30.38 -2.72
N ARG A 466 -2.81 30.08 -3.81
CA ARG A 466 -4.08 29.35 -3.80
C ARG A 466 -4.17 28.40 -4.98
N PHE A 467 -4.69 27.21 -4.72
CA PHE A 467 -4.97 26.17 -5.72
C PHE A 467 -6.43 26.22 -6.15
N THR A 468 -6.71 26.30 -7.44
CA THR A 468 -7.98 25.84 -7.98
C THR A 468 -8.01 24.31 -7.94
N PHE A 469 -9.17 23.67 -8.08
CA PHE A 469 -9.23 22.20 -8.12
C PHE A 469 -8.47 21.62 -9.33
N ASP A 470 -8.46 22.36 -10.47
CA ASP A 470 -7.64 21.99 -11.64
C ASP A 470 -6.14 22.14 -11.39
N ASP A 471 -5.71 23.19 -10.66
CA ASP A 471 -4.31 23.33 -10.26
C ASP A 471 -3.89 22.19 -9.32
N TRP A 472 -4.78 21.80 -8.39
CA TRP A 472 -4.58 20.68 -7.46
C TRP A 472 -4.41 19.38 -8.22
N SER A 473 -5.30 19.12 -9.18
CA SER A 473 -5.23 17.95 -10.07
C SER A 473 -3.92 17.91 -10.87
N ARG A 474 -3.49 19.05 -11.46
CA ARG A 474 -2.21 19.10 -12.19
C ARG A 474 -1.00 18.88 -11.29
N ALA A 475 -1.01 19.43 -10.08
CA ALA A 475 0.10 19.29 -9.15
C ALA A 475 0.33 17.81 -8.72
N ALA A 476 -0.72 17.00 -8.68
CA ALA A 476 -0.63 15.57 -8.39
C ALA A 476 0.24 14.79 -9.40
N PHE A 477 0.37 15.30 -10.61
CA PHE A 477 1.19 14.72 -11.69
C PHE A 477 2.42 15.61 -12.03
N ASP A 478 2.91 16.41 -11.10
CA ASP A 478 4.10 17.23 -11.34
C ASP A 478 5.30 16.35 -11.69
N THR A 479 6.02 16.74 -12.75
CA THR A 479 7.18 16.00 -13.28
C THR A 479 8.50 16.74 -13.13
N TYR A 480 8.57 17.74 -12.26
CA TYR A 480 9.82 18.42 -11.97
C TYR A 480 10.79 17.52 -11.19
N VAL A 481 12.04 17.45 -11.63
CA VAL A 481 13.10 16.59 -11.11
C VAL A 481 14.05 17.40 -10.23
N ILE A 482 13.81 17.43 -8.92
CA ILE A 482 14.56 18.31 -8.00
C ILE A 482 16.03 17.92 -7.84
N GLU A 483 16.38 16.65 -7.94
CA GLU A 483 17.78 16.19 -7.82
C GLU A 483 18.65 16.71 -8.98
N ALA A 484 18.06 17.01 -10.13
CA ALA A 484 18.76 17.58 -11.27
C ALA A 484 19.43 18.93 -10.93
N GLU A 485 18.81 19.72 -10.05
CA GLU A 485 19.37 21.03 -9.61
C GLU A 485 20.75 20.89 -8.96
N THR A 486 21.03 19.76 -8.33
CA THR A 486 22.29 19.51 -7.61
C THR A 486 23.24 18.63 -8.42
N GLU A 487 22.72 17.59 -9.06
CA GLU A 487 23.55 16.55 -9.65
C GLU A 487 24.07 16.96 -11.05
N ILE A 488 23.30 17.73 -11.83
CA ILE A 488 23.78 18.21 -13.15
C ILE A 488 24.97 19.17 -12.99
N PRO A 489 24.95 20.18 -12.12
CA PRO A 489 26.14 21.01 -11.86
C PRO A 489 27.36 20.20 -11.43
N ARG A 490 27.19 19.20 -10.55
CA ARG A 490 28.29 18.32 -10.13
C ARG A 490 28.90 17.52 -11.27
N LEU A 491 28.03 16.98 -12.16
CA LEU A 491 28.48 16.26 -13.35
C LEU A 491 29.22 17.20 -14.31
N ALA A 492 28.72 18.43 -14.50
CA ALA A 492 29.33 19.44 -15.35
C ALA A 492 30.73 19.86 -14.84
N GLU A 493 30.92 20.03 -13.52
CA GLU A 493 32.23 20.31 -12.91
C GLU A 493 33.23 19.17 -13.20
N ARG A 494 32.79 17.91 -13.14
CA ARG A 494 33.63 16.74 -13.49
C ARG A 494 34.00 16.73 -14.98
N TRP A 495 33.06 17.07 -15.84
CA TRP A 495 33.33 17.19 -17.28
C TRP A 495 34.29 18.37 -17.59
N GLU A 496 34.16 19.52 -16.96
CA GLU A 496 35.10 20.63 -17.07
C GLU A 496 36.53 20.28 -16.61
N ALA A 497 36.63 19.42 -15.59
CA ALA A 497 37.93 18.85 -15.18
C ALA A 497 38.50 17.92 -16.26
N LEU A 498 37.67 17.10 -16.89
CA LEU A 498 38.06 16.25 -18.01
C LEU A 498 38.51 17.07 -19.21
N GLN A 499 37.86 18.19 -19.53
CA GLN A 499 38.30 19.10 -20.63
C GLN A 499 39.75 19.58 -20.47
N ARG A 500 40.24 19.70 -19.22
CA ARG A 500 41.63 20.09 -18.93
C ARG A 500 42.61 18.94 -19.02
N SER A 501 42.20 17.73 -18.69
CA SER A 501 43.07 16.53 -18.62
C SER A 501 43.03 15.68 -19.88
N ASP A 502 41.87 15.56 -20.53
CA ASP A 502 41.61 14.85 -21.79
C ASP A 502 40.61 15.58 -22.66
N PRO A 503 41.05 16.64 -23.39
CA PRO A 503 40.17 17.40 -24.27
C PRO A 503 39.44 16.56 -25.36
N PRO A 504 40.09 15.57 -26.00
CA PRO A 504 39.40 14.70 -26.95
C PRO A 504 38.30 13.83 -26.33
N GLY A 505 38.51 13.30 -25.12
CA GLY A 505 37.51 12.57 -24.36
C GLY A 505 36.32 13.44 -23.98
N ALA A 506 36.61 14.63 -23.44
CA ALA A 506 35.59 15.60 -23.08
C ALA A 506 34.72 16.05 -24.25
N ALA A 507 35.32 16.21 -25.45
CA ALA A 507 34.62 16.66 -26.66
C ALA A 507 33.50 15.67 -27.08
N LYS A 508 33.65 14.37 -26.81
CA LYS A 508 32.65 13.36 -27.12
C LYS A 508 31.38 13.52 -26.26
N LEU A 509 31.52 14.06 -25.06
CA LEU A 509 30.42 14.23 -24.12
C LEU A 509 29.80 15.65 -24.19
N ALA A 510 30.41 16.58 -24.92
CA ALA A 510 30.06 17.99 -24.90
C ALA A 510 28.56 18.22 -25.21
N HIS A 511 28.03 17.52 -26.20
CA HIS A 511 26.62 17.65 -26.58
C HIS A 511 25.68 17.11 -25.49
N ALA A 512 25.93 15.93 -24.94
CA ALA A 512 25.11 15.36 -23.89
C ALA A 512 25.15 16.18 -22.58
N VAL A 513 26.32 16.73 -22.22
CA VAL A 513 26.44 17.62 -21.06
C VAL A 513 25.71 18.96 -21.31
N THR A 514 25.74 19.49 -22.54
CA THR A 514 24.98 20.69 -22.90
C THR A 514 23.49 20.43 -22.82
N GLU A 515 22.98 19.31 -23.37
CA GLU A 515 21.58 18.90 -23.30
C GLU A 515 21.10 18.84 -21.83
N LEU A 516 21.90 18.25 -20.91
CA LEU A 516 21.60 18.22 -19.49
C LEU A 516 21.60 19.63 -18.84
N ARG A 517 22.54 20.49 -19.19
CA ARG A 517 22.67 21.85 -18.62
C ARG A 517 21.57 22.80 -19.06
N GLU A 518 21.04 22.64 -20.28
CA GLU A 518 19.96 23.45 -20.85
C GLU A 518 18.56 22.93 -20.50
N TRP A 519 18.48 21.75 -19.87
CA TRP A 519 17.21 21.14 -19.49
C TRP A 519 16.49 21.96 -18.39
N ASP A 520 15.16 22.11 -18.54
CA ASP A 520 14.29 22.80 -17.58
C ASP A 520 13.91 21.92 -16.36
N HIS A 521 14.52 20.77 -16.23
CA HIS A 521 14.30 19.73 -15.21
C HIS A 521 12.88 19.16 -15.21
N VAL A 522 12.13 19.24 -16.27
CA VAL A 522 10.77 18.67 -16.37
C VAL A 522 10.81 17.36 -17.13
N GLY A 523 10.37 16.28 -16.46
CA GLY A 523 10.38 14.91 -16.98
C GLY A 523 9.22 14.64 -17.94
N ARG A 524 9.26 15.26 -19.15
CA ARG A 524 8.32 15.00 -20.25
C ARG A 524 8.71 13.73 -20.98
N ASP A 525 7.73 13.07 -21.58
CA ASP A 525 7.95 11.92 -22.47
C ASP A 525 8.83 12.26 -23.69
N SER A 526 8.81 13.50 -24.15
CA SER A 526 9.63 14.01 -25.26
C SER A 526 11.06 14.43 -24.86
N SER A 527 11.43 14.42 -23.57
CA SER A 527 12.70 14.94 -23.07
C SER A 527 13.85 13.93 -23.25
N ILE A 528 14.88 14.31 -24.01
CA ILE A 528 16.15 13.57 -24.12
C ILE A 528 16.94 13.70 -22.81
N ALA A 529 17.01 14.91 -22.25
CA ALA A 529 17.71 15.16 -20.98
C ALA A 529 17.15 14.32 -19.83
N MET A 530 15.82 14.11 -19.76
CA MET A 530 15.21 13.21 -18.78
C MET A 530 15.71 11.76 -18.95
N THR A 531 15.86 11.27 -20.18
CA THR A 531 16.43 9.96 -20.47
C THR A 531 17.85 9.84 -19.90
N LEU A 532 18.72 10.77 -20.28
CA LEU A 532 20.11 10.78 -19.85
C LEU A 532 20.23 10.88 -18.33
N PHE A 533 19.50 11.83 -17.72
CA PHE A 533 19.54 12.05 -16.27
C PHE A 533 19.00 10.85 -15.50
N SER A 534 17.83 10.34 -15.87
CA SER A 534 17.20 9.22 -15.14
C SER A 534 18.06 7.95 -15.16
N LEU A 535 18.57 7.56 -16.33
CA LEU A 535 19.41 6.39 -16.48
C LEU A 535 20.74 6.55 -15.73
N TRP A 536 21.39 7.72 -15.87
CA TRP A 536 22.62 8.04 -15.19
C TRP A 536 22.48 8.08 -13.66
N PHE A 537 21.46 8.80 -13.16
CA PHE A 537 21.19 8.92 -11.72
C PHE A 537 20.85 7.57 -11.09
N TRP A 538 19.97 6.81 -11.72
CA TRP A 538 19.55 5.50 -11.23
C TRP A 538 20.70 4.49 -11.14
N LYS A 539 21.59 4.50 -12.13
CA LYS A 539 22.79 3.66 -12.12
C LYS A 539 23.78 4.11 -11.04
N SER A 540 24.00 5.42 -10.92
CA SER A 540 24.92 6.00 -9.92
C SER A 540 24.41 5.82 -8.48
N ASP A 541 23.10 5.83 -8.25
CA ASP A 541 22.51 5.64 -6.92
C ASP A 541 22.67 4.19 -6.42
N ARG A 542 22.62 3.21 -7.32
CA ARG A 542 22.63 1.77 -7.00
C ARG A 542 23.98 1.08 -7.12
N ASP A 543 24.88 1.61 -7.91
CA ASP A 543 26.22 1.05 -8.12
C ASP A 543 27.30 1.99 -7.55
N PRO A 544 27.99 1.59 -6.47
CA PRO A 544 29.09 2.40 -5.91
C PRO A 544 30.21 2.71 -6.90
N LYS A 545 30.45 1.86 -7.91
CA LYS A 545 31.44 2.13 -8.95
C LYS A 545 30.96 3.22 -9.91
N ALA A 546 29.69 3.15 -10.34
CA ALA A 546 29.08 4.18 -11.14
C ALA A 546 29.06 5.54 -10.43
N LYS A 547 28.80 5.55 -9.13
CA LYS A 547 28.84 6.76 -8.29
C LYS A 547 30.25 7.37 -8.19
N GLN A 548 31.30 6.54 -8.18
CA GLN A 548 32.70 7.00 -8.13
C GLN A 548 33.19 7.53 -9.49
N ASP A 549 32.65 7.02 -10.59
CA ASP A 549 32.99 7.45 -11.95
C ASP A 549 31.75 7.95 -12.71
N PRO A 550 31.29 9.16 -12.40
CA PRO A 550 30.08 9.72 -13.03
C PRO A 550 30.25 10.01 -14.53
N ILE A 551 31.48 10.32 -14.98
CA ILE A 551 31.78 10.57 -16.38
C ILE A 551 31.76 9.28 -17.19
N GLY A 552 32.49 8.25 -16.75
CA GLY A 552 32.45 6.94 -17.39
C GLY A 552 31.06 6.30 -17.37
N THR A 553 30.28 6.59 -16.33
CA THR A 553 28.86 6.18 -16.29
C THR A 553 28.03 6.87 -17.36
N LEU A 554 28.23 8.17 -17.61
CA LEU A 554 27.56 8.87 -18.71
C LEU A 554 27.98 8.31 -20.08
N GLU A 555 29.28 8.11 -20.30
CA GLU A 555 29.79 7.49 -21.53
C GLU A 555 29.14 6.13 -21.80
N GLN A 556 29.02 5.30 -20.75
CA GLN A 556 28.38 3.99 -20.87
C GLN A 556 26.90 4.11 -21.24
N ILE A 557 26.15 5.06 -20.64
CA ILE A 557 24.73 5.30 -20.97
C ILE A 557 24.58 5.72 -22.44
N LEU A 558 25.41 6.65 -22.91
CA LEU A 558 25.37 7.06 -24.33
C LEU A 558 25.64 5.89 -25.26
N SER A 559 26.65 5.06 -24.94
CA SER A 559 26.98 3.88 -25.75
C SER A 559 25.87 2.81 -25.74
N ASP A 560 25.23 2.60 -24.58
CA ASP A 560 24.12 1.66 -24.45
C ASP A 560 22.90 2.14 -25.28
N LEU A 561 22.58 3.44 -25.24
CA LEU A 561 21.51 4.03 -26.04
C LEU A 561 21.80 3.96 -27.56
N GLU A 562 23.02 4.28 -27.99
CA GLU A 562 23.40 4.15 -29.39
C GLU A 562 23.29 2.72 -29.89
N LYS A 563 23.69 1.74 -29.07
CA LYS A 563 23.59 0.32 -29.41
C LYS A 563 22.14 -0.14 -29.55
N ASP A 564 21.26 0.28 -28.61
CA ASP A 564 19.90 -0.25 -28.51
C ASP A 564 18.93 0.50 -29.44
N PHE A 565 19.13 1.82 -29.66
CA PHE A 565 18.24 2.70 -30.43
C PHE A 565 18.88 3.27 -31.71
N GLY A 566 20.18 3.13 -31.92
CA GLY A 566 20.91 3.70 -33.06
C GLY A 566 21.28 5.17 -32.88
N THR A 567 20.92 5.78 -31.76
CA THR A 567 21.25 7.14 -31.32
C THR A 567 21.18 7.21 -29.80
N TRP A 568 21.96 8.10 -29.19
CA TRP A 568 21.78 8.41 -27.78
C TRP A 568 20.70 9.49 -27.52
N GLU A 569 20.28 10.22 -28.54
CA GLU A 569 19.22 11.25 -28.46
C GLU A 569 17.84 10.57 -28.45
N VAL A 570 17.57 9.81 -27.39
CA VAL A 570 16.33 9.05 -27.23
C VAL A 570 15.37 9.80 -26.31
N PRO A 571 14.17 10.18 -26.77
CA PRO A 571 13.13 10.75 -25.91
C PRO A 571 12.74 9.79 -24.79
N TRP A 572 12.42 10.33 -23.60
CA TRP A 572 12.08 9.53 -22.43
C TRP A 572 10.94 8.55 -22.68
N GLY A 573 9.91 8.95 -23.38
CA GLY A 573 8.76 8.12 -23.70
C GLY A 573 9.04 6.95 -24.66
N GLU A 574 10.19 6.91 -25.34
CA GLU A 574 10.63 5.73 -26.12
C GLU A 574 11.17 4.62 -25.21
N ILE A 575 11.57 4.99 -23.98
CA ILE A 575 12.09 4.04 -22.99
C ILE A 575 11.08 3.77 -21.90
N ASN A 576 10.46 4.79 -21.34
CA ASN A 576 9.57 4.72 -20.18
C ASN A 576 8.13 4.45 -20.63
N ARG A 577 7.71 3.19 -20.57
CA ARG A 577 6.53 2.68 -21.26
C ARG A 577 5.51 2.07 -20.30
N LEU A 578 4.22 2.28 -20.56
CA LEU A 578 3.13 1.59 -19.88
C LEU A 578 2.57 0.50 -20.78
N GLN A 579 2.67 -0.74 -20.31
CA GLN A 579 2.10 -1.92 -20.92
C GLN A 579 1.45 -2.78 -19.85
N ARG A 580 0.25 -3.29 -20.09
CA ARG A 580 -0.36 -4.23 -19.16
C ARG A 580 0.07 -5.64 -19.50
N ALA A 581 0.72 -6.33 -18.55
CA ALA A 581 0.98 -7.76 -18.66
C ALA A 581 -0.36 -8.51 -18.56
N GLN A 582 -0.59 -9.52 -19.41
CA GLN A 582 -1.82 -10.29 -19.36
C GLN A 582 -1.83 -11.22 -18.15
N SER A 583 -3.01 -11.37 -17.58
CA SER A 583 -3.42 -12.14 -16.41
C SER A 583 -2.32 -12.94 -15.67
N GLY A 584 -1.96 -12.45 -14.48
CA GLY A 584 -1.14 -13.20 -13.53
C GLY A 584 0.36 -13.27 -13.86
N GLY A 585 0.86 -12.45 -14.81
CA GLY A 585 2.26 -12.45 -15.22
C GLY A 585 2.64 -13.59 -16.16
N GLU A 586 1.66 -14.23 -16.79
CA GLU A 586 1.88 -15.31 -17.73
C GLU A 586 2.37 -14.83 -19.10
N GLU A 587 2.08 -13.60 -19.49
CA GLU A 587 2.70 -12.95 -20.65
C GLU A 587 3.74 -11.92 -20.22
N PRO A 588 5.02 -12.13 -20.56
CA PRO A 588 6.07 -11.15 -20.26
C PRO A 588 5.85 -9.85 -21.03
N PHE A 589 6.42 -8.75 -20.52
CA PHE A 589 6.51 -7.51 -21.28
C PHE A 589 7.25 -7.73 -22.61
N SER A 590 6.90 -6.94 -23.64
CA SER A 590 7.47 -7.10 -24.98
C SER A 590 7.55 -5.78 -25.74
N ASP A 591 8.73 -5.45 -26.24
CA ASP A 591 8.96 -4.31 -27.15
C ASP A 591 8.12 -4.40 -28.46
N ALA A 592 7.63 -5.61 -28.80
CA ALA A 592 6.81 -5.84 -30.00
C ALA A 592 5.31 -5.59 -29.78
N ARG A 593 4.85 -5.45 -28.53
CA ARG A 593 3.45 -5.14 -28.20
C ARG A 593 3.26 -3.65 -28.04
N GLU A 594 2.04 -3.17 -28.36
CA GLU A 594 1.66 -1.79 -28.12
C GLU A 594 1.86 -1.42 -26.65
N SER A 595 2.45 -0.24 -26.43
CA SER A 595 2.67 0.36 -25.11
C SER A 595 2.51 1.88 -25.22
N LEU A 596 2.25 2.55 -24.11
CA LEU A 596 2.06 4.00 -24.07
C LEU A 596 3.31 4.69 -23.49
N PRO A 597 3.79 5.80 -24.09
CA PRO A 597 4.80 6.63 -23.47
C PRO A 597 4.25 7.23 -22.16
N VAL A 598 5.06 7.26 -21.10
CA VAL A 598 4.65 7.85 -19.81
C VAL A 598 5.68 8.86 -19.37
N PRO A 599 5.28 10.11 -19.08
CA PRO A 599 6.14 11.08 -18.41
C PRO A 599 6.33 10.67 -16.93
N GLY A 600 7.11 11.44 -16.18
CA GLY A 600 7.44 11.07 -14.80
C GLY A 600 8.64 10.14 -14.71
N GLY A 601 8.89 9.56 -13.55
CA GLY A 601 10.08 8.72 -13.37
C GLY A 601 10.22 8.14 -11.97
N PRO A 602 11.34 7.50 -11.63
CA PRO A 602 11.52 6.85 -10.34
C PRO A 602 11.63 7.88 -9.20
N GLY A 603 11.02 7.58 -8.06
CA GLY A 603 10.94 8.47 -6.89
C GLY A 603 12.26 9.06 -6.39
N PRO A 604 13.40 8.34 -6.37
CA PRO A 604 14.69 8.87 -5.94
C PRO A 604 15.20 10.09 -6.72
N VAL A 605 14.81 10.31 -7.97
CA VAL A 605 15.16 11.55 -8.70
C VAL A 605 14.40 12.78 -8.18
N GLY A 606 13.49 12.58 -7.21
CA GLY A 606 12.73 13.66 -6.59
C GLY A 606 11.61 14.21 -7.45
N ILE A 607 10.81 13.35 -8.03
CA ILE A 607 9.68 13.65 -8.89
C ILE A 607 8.37 13.24 -8.22
N VAL A 608 7.29 14.04 -8.33
CA VAL A 608 5.98 13.71 -7.75
C VAL A 608 5.32 12.59 -8.54
N PHE A 609 5.23 12.73 -9.87
CA PHE A 609 4.69 11.66 -10.73
C PHE A 609 5.64 10.47 -10.75
N ASN A 610 5.46 9.61 -9.78
CA ASN A 610 6.30 8.45 -9.56
C ASN A 610 5.90 7.30 -10.50
N PHE A 611 6.86 6.82 -11.29
CA PHE A 611 6.69 5.71 -12.21
C PHE A 611 7.97 4.87 -12.27
N TYR A 612 7.93 3.69 -11.69
CA TYR A 612 9.02 2.74 -11.73
C TYR A 612 8.83 1.80 -12.92
N ALA A 613 9.77 1.84 -13.86
CA ALA A 613 9.81 0.96 -15.00
C ALA A 613 11.10 0.13 -15.00
N ARG A 614 11.03 -1.07 -15.56
CA ARG A 614 12.18 -1.96 -15.71
C ARG A 614 12.17 -2.62 -17.08
N ALA A 615 13.36 -2.88 -17.63
CA ALA A 615 13.56 -3.76 -18.76
C ALA A 615 13.85 -5.20 -18.28
N GLU A 616 13.34 -6.17 -18.98
CA GLU A 616 13.78 -7.56 -18.86
C GLU A 616 14.96 -7.83 -19.80
N LYS A 617 15.64 -8.96 -19.60
CA LYS A 617 16.81 -9.28 -20.41
C LYS A 617 16.49 -9.34 -21.90
N GLY A 618 17.14 -8.47 -22.68
CA GLY A 618 16.98 -8.39 -24.14
C GLY A 618 15.94 -7.37 -24.60
N GLN A 619 15.27 -6.68 -23.68
CA GLN A 619 14.40 -5.55 -23.98
C GLN A 619 15.18 -4.24 -23.90
N LYS A 620 14.79 -3.29 -24.74
CA LYS A 620 15.28 -1.90 -24.74
C LYS A 620 14.27 -0.93 -24.13
N GLU A 621 12.97 -1.26 -24.17
CA GLU A 621 11.93 -0.52 -23.49
C GLU A 621 11.84 -0.94 -22.01
N HIS A 622 11.56 0.02 -21.14
CA HIS A 622 11.33 -0.19 -19.71
C HIS A 622 9.84 -0.09 -19.43
N PHE A 623 9.26 -1.15 -18.89
CA PHE A 623 7.82 -1.23 -18.64
C PHE A 623 7.48 -0.96 -17.18
N GLY A 624 6.44 -0.14 -16.95
CA GLY A 624 5.97 0.24 -15.64
C GLY A 624 5.51 -0.96 -14.80
N VAL A 625 6.03 -1.05 -13.59
CA VAL A 625 5.74 -2.14 -12.64
C VAL A 625 5.19 -1.65 -11.31
N ALA A 626 5.42 -0.38 -10.96
CA ALA A 626 4.97 0.25 -9.72
C ALA A 626 4.98 1.78 -9.87
N GLY A 627 4.36 2.49 -8.94
CA GLY A 627 4.31 3.95 -8.93
C GLY A 627 2.92 4.44 -8.59
N HIS A 628 2.48 5.52 -9.21
CA HIS A 628 1.12 6.02 -9.12
C HIS A 628 0.14 4.91 -9.48
N SER A 629 -0.29 4.12 -8.49
CA SER A 629 -1.12 2.92 -8.70
C SER A 629 -2.61 3.21 -8.56
N PHE A 630 -2.96 4.10 -7.63
CA PHE A 630 -4.24 4.78 -7.49
C PHE A 630 -3.97 6.24 -7.15
N VAL A 631 -4.64 7.16 -7.81
CA VAL A 631 -4.49 8.59 -7.54
C VAL A 631 -5.87 9.20 -7.37
N SER A 632 -6.09 9.94 -6.30
CA SER A 632 -7.33 10.70 -6.11
C SER A 632 -7.06 12.08 -5.56
N VAL A 633 -7.84 13.04 -6.02
CA VAL A 633 -7.85 14.43 -5.56
C VAL A 633 -9.27 14.83 -5.17
N LEU A 634 -9.39 15.53 -4.05
CA LEU A 634 -10.67 15.82 -3.39
C LEU A 634 -10.75 17.29 -3.01
N ASP A 635 -11.95 17.88 -3.17
CA ASP A 635 -12.34 19.20 -2.65
C ASP A 635 -13.56 19.00 -1.74
N PHE A 636 -13.42 19.34 -0.45
CA PHE A 636 -14.46 19.16 0.56
C PHE A 636 -15.40 20.37 0.64
N GLY A 637 -16.08 20.66 -0.49
CA GLY A 637 -17.15 21.65 -0.54
C GLY A 637 -18.47 21.16 0.07
N PRO A 638 -19.56 21.92 -0.10
CA PRO A 638 -20.91 21.50 0.32
C PRO A 638 -21.37 20.16 -0.29
N LYS A 639 -20.87 19.84 -1.46
CA LYS A 639 -20.80 18.50 -2.05
C LYS A 639 -19.31 18.20 -2.29
N VAL A 640 -18.84 17.04 -1.87
CA VAL A 640 -17.46 16.64 -2.17
C VAL A 640 -17.31 16.47 -3.67
N GLU A 641 -16.27 17.09 -4.25
CA GLU A 641 -15.84 16.85 -5.63
C GLU A 641 -14.58 15.98 -5.61
N ALA A 642 -14.61 14.88 -6.35
CA ALA A 642 -13.53 13.93 -6.42
C ALA A 642 -13.16 13.60 -7.87
N ARG A 643 -11.86 13.38 -8.11
CA ARG A 643 -11.32 12.82 -9.34
C ARG A 643 -10.37 11.70 -8.98
N SER A 644 -10.34 10.64 -9.78
CA SER A 644 -9.46 9.51 -9.54
C SER A 644 -8.91 8.93 -10.84
N ILE A 645 -7.89 8.08 -10.70
CA ILE A 645 -7.34 7.29 -11.81
C ILE A 645 -6.65 6.04 -11.26
N LEU A 646 -6.89 4.91 -11.91
CA LEU A 646 -6.08 3.70 -11.82
C LEU A 646 -5.08 3.66 -12.98
N VAL A 647 -3.98 2.92 -12.80
CA VAL A 647 -2.93 2.84 -13.82
C VAL A 647 -3.37 2.18 -15.12
N PHE A 648 -4.33 1.25 -15.07
CA PHE A 648 -4.81 0.51 -16.25
C PHE A 648 -6.30 0.71 -16.50
N GLY A 649 -7.12 0.25 -15.60
CA GLY A 649 -8.58 0.19 -15.62
C GLY A 649 -9.05 -0.81 -14.57
N GLU A 650 -10.36 -0.89 -14.37
CA GLU A 650 -10.97 -1.61 -13.26
C GLU A 650 -10.92 -3.13 -13.45
N SER A 651 -11.14 -3.62 -14.66
CA SER A 651 -11.21 -5.05 -14.96
C SER A 651 -9.87 -5.65 -15.40
N ALA A 652 -9.59 -6.88 -14.98
CA ALA A 652 -8.46 -7.68 -15.48
C ALA A 652 -8.81 -8.58 -16.68
N ASP A 653 -10.07 -8.61 -17.12
CA ASP A 653 -10.46 -9.34 -18.34
C ASP A 653 -10.04 -8.54 -19.59
N PRO A 654 -9.13 -9.07 -20.45
CA PRO A 654 -8.72 -8.39 -21.69
C PRO A 654 -9.86 -8.09 -22.67
N LYS A 655 -11.02 -8.71 -22.49
CA LYS A 655 -12.23 -8.46 -23.31
C LYS A 655 -13.10 -7.34 -22.76
N SER A 656 -12.88 -6.93 -21.51
CA SER A 656 -13.61 -5.83 -20.91
C SER A 656 -13.18 -4.50 -21.52
N PRO A 657 -14.11 -3.55 -21.77
CA PRO A 657 -13.76 -2.19 -22.14
C PRO A 657 -12.90 -1.51 -21.07
N HIS A 658 -13.04 -1.92 -19.79
CA HIS A 658 -12.32 -1.39 -18.64
C HIS A 658 -11.02 -2.12 -18.33
N TYR A 659 -10.45 -2.85 -19.30
CA TYR A 659 -9.14 -3.48 -19.13
C TYR A 659 -8.00 -2.48 -19.18
N PHE A 660 -8.09 -1.46 -20.07
CA PHE A 660 -7.00 -0.52 -20.35
C PHE A 660 -7.48 0.92 -20.65
N ASP A 661 -8.73 1.22 -20.38
CA ASP A 661 -9.38 2.50 -20.71
C ASP A 661 -8.80 3.68 -19.92
N GLN A 662 -8.40 3.48 -18.66
CA GLN A 662 -7.79 4.51 -17.83
C GLN A 662 -6.30 4.73 -18.15
N ALA A 663 -5.61 3.78 -18.77
CA ALA A 663 -4.18 3.87 -19.06
C ALA A 663 -3.81 5.06 -19.97
N ARG A 664 -4.70 5.42 -20.91
CA ARG A 664 -4.48 6.60 -21.78
C ARG A 664 -4.60 7.91 -21.01
N LEU A 665 -5.59 8.03 -20.11
CA LEU A 665 -5.74 9.18 -19.21
C LEU A 665 -4.52 9.30 -18.29
N TYR A 666 -4.10 8.18 -17.72
CA TYR A 666 -2.92 8.08 -16.86
C TYR A 666 -1.65 8.59 -17.57
N ALA A 667 -1.36 8.08 -18.77
CA ALA A 667 -0.22 8.51 -19.56
C ALA A 667 -0.29 10.00 -19.94
N GLN A 668 -1.49 10.55 -20.10
CA GLN A 668 -1.75 11.97 -20.37
C GLN A 668 -1.87 12.84 -19.11
N GLN A 669 -1.61 12.28 -17.92
CA GLN A 669 -1.71 13.00 -16.65
C GLN A 669 -3.13 13.56 -16.39
N GLN A 670 -4.16 12.83 -16.81
CA GLN A 670 -5.56 13.19 -16.68
C GLN A 670 -6.27 12.30 -15.67
N PHE A 671 -7.29 12.87 -15.05
CA PHE A 671 -8.20 12.16 -14.15
C PHE A 671 -9.53 11.88 -14.84
N LYS A 672 -10.22 10.83 -14.37
CA LYS A 672 -11.65 10.67 -14.55
C LYS A 672 -12.42 11.31 -13.38
N PRO A 673 -13.70 11.68 -13.55
CA PRO A 673 -14.58 11.97 -12.41
C PRO A 673 -14.69 10.72 -11.50
N ALA A 674 -14.74 10.93 -10.19
CA ALA A 674 -15.08 9.91 -9.21
C ALA A 674 -16.48 10.21 -8.67
N TRP A 675 -17.49 9.58 -9.25
CA TRP A 675 -18.89 9.83 -8.91
C TRP A 675 -19.18 9.33 -7.49
N PHE A 676 -19.89 10.12 -6.69
CA PHE A 676 -20.21 9.79 -5.29
C PHE A 676 -21.70 9.84 -4.99
N TYR A 677 -22.42 10.84 -5.49
CA TYR A 677 -23.84 11.02 -5.22
C TYR A 677 -24.68 10.17 -6.16
N LEU A 678 -25.75 9.55 -5.64
CA LEU A 678 -26.57 8.60 -6.39
C LEU A 678 -27.11 9.19 -7.70
N GLU A 679 -27.50 10.46 -7.72
CA GLU A 679 -27.99 11.14 -8.94
C GLU A 679 -26.93 11.18 -10.06
N ASP A 680 -25.67 11.46 -9.68
CA ASP A 680 -24.54 11.49 -10.61
C ASP A 680 -24.15 10.08 -11.07
N ILE A 681 -24.14 9.11 -10.13
CA ILE A 681 -23.86 7.70 -10.40
C ILE A 681 -24.90 7.15 -11.41
N GLN A 682 -26.19 7.40 -11.20
CA GLN A 682 -27.26 6.95 -12.11
C GLN A 682 -27.17 7.60 -13.48
N ALA A 683 -26.79 8.88 -13.55
CA ALA A 683 -26.62 9.60 -14.81
C ALA A 683 -25.44 9.09 -15.66
N HIS A 684 -24.44 8.49 -15.03
CA HIS A 684 -23.21 8.01 -15.66
C HIS A 684 -23.01 6.50 -15.55
N SER A 685 -24.06 5.75 -15.15
CA SER A 685 -24.01 4.30 -15.06
C SER A 685 -24.19 3.67 -16.45
N GLU A 686 -23.27 2.78 -16.83
CA GLU A 686 -23.40 1.96 -18.04
C GLU A 686 -24.12 0.62 -17.79
N ARG A 687 -24.09 0.13 -16.55
CA ARG A 687 -24.76 -1.11 -16.12
C ARG A 687 -25.29 -0.97 -14.70
N THR A 688 -26.55 -1.42 -14.51
CA THR A 688 -27.19 -1.54 -13.20
C THR A 688 -27.74 -2.95 -13.06
N TYR A 689 -27.39 -3.64 -11.95
CA TYR A 689 -27.76 -5.05 -11.77
C TYR A 689 -27.70 -5.46 -10.29
N HIS A 690 -28.25 -6.65 -10.01
CA HIS A 690 -28.07 -7.34 -8.73
C HIS A 690 -27.01 -8.46 -8.85
N PRO A 691 -26.23 -8.76 -7.81
CA PRO A 691 -25.30 -9.88 -7.84
C PRO A 691 -25.96 -11.17 -8.34
N GLY A 692 -25.42 -11.74 -9.43
CA GLY A 692 -25.93 -12.98 -10.04
C GLY A 692 -26.96 -12.81 -11.16
N ASP A 693 -27.31 -11.59 -11.56
CA ASP A 693 -28.15 -11.32 -12.75
C ASP A 693 -27.41 -11.65 -14.06
#